data_4e17efafb9a54a45515957bbefc231f0
#
_entry.id   4e17efafb9a54a45515957bbefc231f0
#
_cell.length_a   1.000
_cell.length_b   1.000
_cell.length_c   1.000
_cell.angle_alpha   90.00
_cell.angle_beta   90.00
_cell.angle_gamma   90.00
#
_symmetry.space_group_name_H-M   'P 1'
#
loop_
_entity.id
_entity.type
_entity.pdbx_description
1 polymer ?
#
loop_
_entity_poly.entity_id
_entity_poly.type
_entity_poly.pdbx_seq_one_letter_code
_entity_poly.pdbx_strand_id
1 'polypeptide(L)'
;MSTIRHELGDGMQTSATDVFVSYKAEDRPRVKPLVSALEAEGFSVWWDAHVGGGTHWREDIEEHLNAAKCVVVTWTKRSVGREGDFVRDEASRAQRRGVYLPICLDAVDPPLGFGEVQAVSLRGWRGDRSDPRFLTFADAVRGCVTGERYARRPVSGKQGRLSRRTAVMGGAAVGAAAIVGAGGWFLRKPGVANAKRIAVLPFANLSGGADQAYFGEGIAEELRGALSRIGLEVIGRASSDAVKDMDTRAAAAKLSVANILTGSVRRSPDMVRISAQLLDGSDGSERWRQTYDRGHGDAIKIQTDIAENVVQALSITLGAAVRAALTLGSTADPVAQDLVLQAVQTYAWATSFDEFRRALALAEAAIVRDPRYSGAYGVKSTIHRIWANDAVASAEASEHRAQAYAAARKGIELAPTWGRAYVPLLAVELVTLDFPNALQTGKRAVSLAPEDPLVLGTAADAVGFLQNIEGGIRLVERSIALDPLRAGGYGSRAFMLIFARRYAEAVEVARKALFLQPKEISWHVQIGDALLLLGRADSANAEYELANDTPFRKTRFAILAARTGNPSKAQKLLADIKRENGAATSYQHAEIYAQLGDIDHSFAELEAGVQWKDGALQYLKTDPFLDPIRGDPRYFALLRRLNFP
;
A
#
# COMPACT_ATOMS: atom_id res chain seq x y z
N MET A 1 -74.42 -13.74 -7.21
CA MET A 1 -73.86 -15.03 -7.62
C MET A 1 -72.34 -14.81 -7.67
N SER A 2 -71.90 -15.27 -6.72
CA SER A 2 -70.91 -16.30 -6.28
C SER A 2 -69.46 -15.87 -6.44
N THR A 3 -68.95 -15.52 -5.34
CA THR A 3 -67.67 -15.56 -4.64
C THR A 3 -66.71 -16.64 -5.18
N ILE A 4 -65.48 -16.28 -5.54
CA ILE A 4 -64.30 -17.09 -5.25
C ILE A 4 -63.15 -16.11 -4.87
N ARG A 5 -62.81 -16.11 -3.58
CA ARG A 5 -61.53 -15.63 -3.05
C ARG A 5 -60.48 -16.67 -3.37
N HIS A 6 -59.38 -16.27 -4.01
CA HIS A 6 -58.12 -17.05 -3.98
C HIS A 6 -57.18 -16.39 -2.96
N GLU A 7 -56.85 -17.20 -1.98
CA GLU A 7 -55.85 -16.96 -0.97
C GLU A 7 -54.50 -16.74 -1.61
N LEU A 8 -53.88 -15.62 -1.34
CA LEU A 8 -52.45 -15.40 -1.58
C LEU A 8 -51.72 -16.02 -0.40
N GLY A 9 -50.97 -17.06 -0.75
CA GLY A 9 -50.15 -17.80 0.17
C GLY A 9 -49.00 -17.00 0.75
N ASP A 10 -48.64 -17.42 1.92
CA ASP A 10 -47.64 -17.01 2.87
C ASP A 10 -46.39 -16.37 2.26
N GLY A 11 -46.10 -15.18 2.70
CA GLY A 11 -44.77 -14.59 2.63
C GLY A 11 -43.79 -15.46 3.43
N MET A 12 -42.76 -15.95 2.78
CA MET A 12 -41.58 -16.52 3.43
C MET A 12 -40.99 -15.47 4.38
N GLN A 13 -41.28 -15.62 5.67
CA GLN A 13 -40.53 -14.95 6.73
C GLN A 13 -39.11 -15.47 6.67
N THR A 14 -38.15 -14.62 6.26
CA THR A 14 -36.74 -14.87 6.47
C THR A 14 -36.49 -14.98 7.97
N SER A 15 -36.31 -16.20 8.49
CA SER A 15 -35.98 -16.41 9.90
C SER A 15 -34.61 -15.74 10.16
N ALA A 16 -34.58 -14.79 11.10
CA ALA A 16 -33.38 -14.07 11.48
C ALA A 16 -32.29 -15.07 11.93
N THR A 17 -31.21 -15.21 11.17
CA THR A 17 -30.07 -16.05 11.52
C THR A 17 -29.24 -15.39 12.61
N ASP A 18 -29.14 -16.01 13.78
CA ASP A 18 -28.30 -15.49 14.86
C ASP A 18 -26.83 -15.75 14.59
N VAL A 19 -26.48 -16.96 14.19
CA VAL A 19 -25.10 -17.42 14.01
C VAL A 19 -24.90 -18.03 12.63
N PHE A 20 -23.88 -17.54 11.91
CA PHE A 20 -23.37 -18.17 10.71
C PHE A 20 -22.06 -18.90 11.04
N VAL A 21 -21.88 -20.17 10.63
CA VAL A 21 -20.65 -20.93 10.88
C VAL A 21 -19.88 -21.14 9.59
N SER A 22 -18.74 -20.45 9.49
CA SER A 22 -17.77 -20.56 8.38
C SER A 22 -16.74 -21.65 8.67
N TYR A 23 -16.56 -22.57 7.74
CA TYR A 23 -15.61 -23.69 7.88
C TYR A 23 -15.22 -24.29 6.53
N LYS A 24 -14.12 -25.05 6.49
CA LYS A 24 -13.72 -25.81 5.31
C LYS A 24 -14.59 -27.09 5.19
N ALA A 25 -15.15 -27.38 4.03
CA ALA A 25 -16.09 -28.47 3.79
C ALA A 25 -15.63 -29.83 4.36
N GLU A 26 -14.33 -30.12 4.29
CA GLU A 26 -13.74 -31.36 4.82
C GLU A 26 -13.72 -31.42 6.36
N ASP A 27 -13.92 -30.29 7.04
CA ASP A 27 -14.02 -30.22 8.51
C ASP A 27 -15.47 -30.35 9.02
N ARG A 28 -16.43 -30.56 8.12
CA ARG A 28 -17.87 -30.74 8.42
C ARG A 28 -18.14 -31.73 9.57
N PRO A 29 -17.51 -32.92 9.64
CA PRO A 29 -17.76 -33.88 10.74
C PRO A 29 -17.34 -33.33 12.11
N ARG A 30 -16.39 -32.37 12.14
CA ARG A 30 -15.87 -31.75 13.37
C ARG A 30 -16.71 -30.53 13.79
N VAL A 31 -17.33 -29.86 12.80
CA VAL A 31 -18.17 -28.67 13.01
C VAL A 31 -19.60 -29.07 13.40
N LYS A 32 -20.12 -30.19 12.92
CA LYS A 32 -21.48 -30.69 13.23
C LYS A 32 -21.80 -30.73 14.74
N PRO A 33 -20.95 -31.27 15.63
CA PRO A 33 -21.19 -31.22 17.09
C PRO A 33 -21.26 -29.78 17.63
N LEU A 34 -20.49 -28.85 17.06
CA LEU A 34 -20.49 -27.44 17.45
C LEU A 34 -21.82 -26.76 17.12
N VAL A 35 -22.32 -26.99 15.91
CA VAL A 35 -23.64 -26.50 15.48
C VAL A 35 -24.75 -27.03 16.39
N SER A 36 -24.79 -28.36 16.59
CA SER A 36 -25.81 -28.98 17.47
C SER A 36 -25.74 -28.46 18.91
N ALA A 37 -24.55 -28.14 19.41
CA ALA A 37 -24.41 -27.56 20.75
C ALA A 37 -24.89 -26.10 20.81
N LEU A 38 -24.67 -25.30 19.78
CA LEU A 38 -25.18 -23.92 19.68
C LEU A 38 -26.71 -23.89 19.53
N GLU A 39 -27.29 -24.77 18.71
CA GLU A 39 -28.74 -24.92 18.58
C GLU A 39 -29.40 -25.31 19.93
N ALA A 40 -28.74 -26.20 20.68
CA ALA A 40 -29.19 -26.58 22.03
C ALA A 40 -29.04 -25.47 23.08
N GLU A 41 -28.23 -24.41 22.82
CA GLU A 41 -28.17 -23.15 23.59
C GLU A 41 -29.24 -22.13 23.16
N GLY A 42 -30.06 -22.48 22.13
CA GLY A 42 -31.17 -21.65 21.67
C GLY A 42 -30.82 -20.67 20.54
N PHE A 43 -29.66 -20.79 19.90
CA PHE A 43 -29.29 -19.95 18.75
C PHE A 43 -29.85 -20.51 17.45
N SER A 44 -30.33 -19.64 16.57
CA SER A 44 -30.60 -19.98 15.16
C SER A 44 -29.27 -20.02 14.41
N VAL A 45 -28.84 -21.24 13.95
CA VAL A 45 -27.53 -21.45 13.35
C VAL A 45 -27.68 -21.79 11.88
N TRP A 46 -27.02 -21.01 11.01
CA TRP A 46 -26.86 -21.35 9.60
C TRP A 46 -25.47 -21.89 9.32
N TRP A 47 -25.40 -22.98 8.58
CA TRP A 47 -24.17 -23.62 8.11
C TRP A 47 -24.47 -24.43 6.85
N ASP A 48 -23.50 -24.70 6.02
CA ASP A 48 -23.65 -25.21 4.63
C ASP A 48 -24.24 -26.65 4.49
N ALA A 49 -24.81 -27.22 5.54
CA ALA A 49 -25.38 -28.59 5.49
C ALA A 49 -26.67 -28.72 4.66
N HIS A 50 -27.30 -27.62 4.28
CA HIS A 50 -28.64 -27.60 3.67
C HIS A 50 -28.61 -27.29 2.16
N VAL A 51 -27.46 -27.11 1.54
CA VAL A 51 -27.37 -26.69 0.13
C VAL A 51 -27.28 -27.93 -0.78
N GLY A 52 -28.40 -28.30 -1.40
CA GLY A 52 -28.43 -29.18 -2.56
C GLY A 52 -27.87 -28.44 -3.77
N GLY A 53 -26.95 -29.09 -4.54
CA GLY A 53 -26.28 -28.49 -5.68
C GLY A 53 -27.23 -27.84 -6.70
N GLY A 54 -27.12 -26.51 -6.85
CA GLY A 54 -27.88 -25.69 -7.80
C GLY A 54 -27.21 -24.33 -8.03
N THR A 55 -27.67 -23.63 -9.06
CA THR A 55 -27.07 -22.37 -9.57
C THR A 55 -27.15 -21.15 -8.64
N HIS A 56 -27.91 -21.21 -7.53
CA HIS A 56 -28.11 -20.08 -6.58
C HIS A 56 -27.27 -20.18 -5.29
N TRP A 57 -26.44 -21.19 -5.15
CA TRP A 57 -25.66 -21.49 -3.95
C TRP A 57 -24.86 -20.31 -3.38
N ARG A 58 -24.29 -19.45 -4.23
CA ARG A 58 -23.51 -18.29 -3.77
C ARG A 58 -24.38 -17.18 -3.21
N GLU A 59 -25.57 -17.00 -3.76
CA GLU A 59 -26.52 -15.98 -3.33
C GLU A 59 -27.08 -16.31 -1.94
N ASP A 60 -27.41 -17.58 -1.70
CA ASP A 60 -27.91 -18.06 -0.40
C ASP A 60 -26.87 -17.90 0.73
N ILE A 61 -25.60 -18.25 0.47
CA ILE A 61 -24.51 -18.05 1.44
C ILE A 61 -24.33 -16.55 1.74
N GLU A 62 -24.33 -15.72 0.71
CA GLU A 62 -24.12 -14.29 0.85
C GLU A 62 -25.26 -13.63 1.64
N GLU A 63 -26.48 -14.04 1.42
CA GLU A 63 -27.65 -13.55 2.16
C GLU A 63 -27.57 -13.92 3.65
N HIS A 64 -27.33 -15.19 3.98
CA HIS A 64 -27.23 -15.63 5.38
C HIS A 64 -25.99 -15.08 6.10
N LEU A 65 -24.85 -15.00 5.40
CA LEU A 65 -23.64 -14.36 5.94
C LEU A 65 -23.90 -12.89 6.27
N ASN A 66 -24.65 -12.18 5.42
CA ASN A 66 -24.98 -10.76 5.63
C ASN A 66 -26.07 -10.54 6.68
N ALA A 67 -26.98 -11.49 6.88
CA ALA A 67 -28.05 -11.42 7.87
C ALA A 67 -27.57 -11.80 9.29
N ALA A 68 -26.54 -12.63 9.42
CA ALA A 68 -26.08 -13.16 10.70
C ALA A 68 -25.61 -12.06 11.67
N LYS A 69 -26.01 -12.18 12.94
CA LYS A 69 -25.57 -11.31 14.05
C LYS A 69 -24.20 -11.69 14.58
N CYS A 70 -23.79 -12.94 14.43
CA CYS A 70 -22.47 -13.47 14.79
C CYS A 70 -21.98 -14.41 13.70
N VAL A 71 -20.74 -14.27 13.27
CA VAL A 71 -20.09 -15.17 12.31
C VAL A 71 -18.95 -15.90 13.00
N VAL A 72 -19.17 -17.18 13.29
CA VAL A 72 -18.17 -18.07 13.89
C VAL A 72 -17.27 -18.61 12.78
N VAL A 73 -16.00 -18.24 12.78
CA VAL A 73 -15.02 -18.69 11.79
C VAL A 73 -14.13 -19.78 12.38
N THR A 74 -14.15 -20.95 11.76
CA THR A 74 -13.46 -22.15 12.25
C THR A 74 -12.06 -22.29 11.62
N TRP A 75 -11.03 -22.08 12.41
CA TRP A 75 -9.65 -22.24 12.01
C TRP A 75 -9.13 -23.65 12.31
N THR A 76 -8.70 -24.33 11.25
CA THR A 76 -8.09 -25.67 11.28
C THR A 76 -6.81 -25.66 10.45
N LYS A 77 -6.02 -26.73 10.50
CA LYS A 77 -4.86 -26.88 9.61
C LYS A 77 -5.22 -26.75 8.13
N ARG A 78 -6.45 -27.11 7.75
CA ARG A 78 -6.96 -27.01 6.38
C ARG A 78 -7.38 -25.59 6.02
N SER A 79 -8.16 -24.93 6.88
CA SER A 79 -8.68 -23.58 6.61
C SER A 79 -7.61 -22.48 6.70
N VAL A 80 -6.50 -22.69 7.45
CA VAL A 80 -5.34 -21.77 7.42
C VAL A 80 -4.41 -22.02 6.23
N GLY A 81 -4.52 -23.19 5.58
CA GLY A 81 -3.75 -23.56 4.40
C GLY A 81 -4.24 -22.88 3.12
N ARG A 82 -3.58 -23.21 1.98
CA ARG A 82 -3.91 -22.66 0.65
C ARG A 82 -5.36 -22.88 0.21
N GLU A 83 -5.98 -23.94 0.66
CA GLU A 83 -7.36 -24.30 0.30
C GLU A 83 -8.43 -23.58 1.14
N GLY A 84 -8.04 -22.69 2.05
CA GLY A 84 -8.93 -21.97 2.96
C GLY A 84 -9.39 -20.59 2.48
N ASP A 85 -9.26 -20.27 1.19
CA ASP A 85 -9.58 -18.93 0.64
C ASP A 85 -11.03 -18.53 0.89
N PHE A 86 -11.96 -19.45 0.75
CA PHE A 86 -13.38 -19.24 0.99
C PHE A 86 -13.65 -18.85 2.45
N VAL A 87 -13.05 -19.56 3.41
CA VAL A 87 -13.17 -19.25 4.85
C VAL A 87 -12.56 -17.89 5.17
N ARG A 88 -11.46 -17.52 4.49
CA ARG A 88 -10.83 -16.19 4.65
C ARG A 88 -11.69 -15.05 4.09
N ASP A 89 -12.39 -15.27 2.97
CA ASP A 89 -13.30 -14.27 2.41
C ASP A 89 -14.48 -14.00 3.35
N GLU A 90 -15.13 -15.07 3.85
CA GLU A 90 -16.21 -14.97 4.83
C GLU A 90 -15.75 -14.31 6.15
N ALA A 91 -14.56 -14.68 6.64
CA ALA A 91 -13.94 -14.06 7.80
C ALA A 91 -13.69 -12.55 7.59
N SER A 92 -13.21 -12.14 6.40
CA SER A 92 -12.97 -10.74 6.05
C SER A 92 -14.28 -9.93 6.03
N ARG A 93 -15.36 -10.52 5.51
CA ARG A 93 -16.70 -9.90 5.50
C ARG A 93 -17.24 -9.75 6.93
N ALA A 94 -17.09 -10.78 7.76
CA ALA A 94 -17.50 -10.76 9.16
C ALA A 94 -16.73 -9.71 9.98
N GLN A 95 -15.42 -9.57 9.77
CA GLN A 95 -14.61 -8.54 10.43
C GLN A 95 -15.06 -7.13 10.07
N ARG A 96 -15.33 -6.85 8.78
CA ARG A 96 -15.81 -5.53 8.35
C ARG A 96 -17.14 -5.15 8.98
N ARG A 97 -17.99 -6.14 9.29
CA ARG A 97 -19.29 -5.95 9.96
C ARG A 97 -19.19 -5.91 11.48
N GLY A 98 -18.02 -6.23 12.06
CA GLY A 98 -17.83 -6.28 13.52
C GLY A 98 -18.48 -7.48 14.21
N VAL A 99 -18.83 -8.53 13.45
CA VAL A 99 -19.54 -9.75 13.93
C VAL A 99 -18.67 -11.00 13.88
N TYR A 100 -17.34 -10.84 13.75
CA TYR A 100 -16.35 -11.90 13.61
C TYR A 100 -16.00 -12.53 14.96
N LEU A 101 -16.18 -13.84 15.10
CA LEU A 101 -15.79 -14.64 16.26
C LEU A 101 -14.94 -15.84 15.81
N PRO A 102 -13.60 -15.77 15.94
CA PRO A 102 -12.72 -16.88 15.56
C PRO A 102 -12.68 -17.98 16.60
N ILE A 103 -12.65 -19.24 16.14
CA ILE A 103 -12.37 -20.42 16.96
C ILE A 103 -11.26 -21.25 16.32
N CYS A 104 -10.47 -21.97 17.14
CA CYS A 104 -9.45 -22.91 16.70
C CYS A 104 -9.81 -24.34 17.13
N LEU A 105 -10.01 -25.24 16.15
CA LEU A 105 -10.18 -26.69 16.40
C LEU A 105 -8.85 -27.45 16.37
N ASP A 106 -7.79 -26.85 15.82
CA ASP A 106 -6.42 -27.38 15.78
C ASP A 106 -5.44 -26.47 16.53
N ALA A 107 -4.19 -26.92 16.67
CA ALA A 107 -3.08 -26.10 17.13
C ALA A 107 -2.58 -25.23 15.97
N VAL A 108 -3.37 -24.23 15.60
CA VAL A 108 -3.06 -23.25 14.56
C VAL A 108 -3.42 -21.87 15.07
N ASP A 109 -2.71 -20.88 14.56
CA ASP A 109 -3.08 -19.48 14.73
C ASP A 109 -3.94 -19.06 13.53
N PRO A 110 -4.96 -18.19 13.73
CA PRO A 110 -5.65 -17.56 12.62
C PRO A 110 -4.66 -16.92 11.64
N PRO A 111 -4.90 -16.97 10.32
CA PRO A 111 -4.03 -16.32 9.35
C PRO A 111 -3.85 -14.83 9.64
N LEU A 112 -2.76 -14.24 9.13
CA LEU A 112 -2.48 -12.80 9.25
C LEU A 112 -3.69 -11.97 8.80
N GLY A 113 -4.09 -11.02 9.65
CA GLY A 113 -5.29 -10.19 9.48
C GLY A 113 -6.51 -10.70 10.26
N PHE A 114 -6.50 -11.94 10.76
CA PHE A 114 -7.62 -12.52 11.53
C PHE A 114 -7.28 -12.77 13.01
N GLY A 115 -6.05 -12.47 13.44
CA GLY A 115 -5.58 -12.62 14.81
C GLY A 115 -5.83 -11.43 15.73
N GLU A 116 -6.46 -10.35 15.26
CA GLU A 116 -6.78 -9.17 16.09
C GLU A 116 -7.85 -9.47 17.15
N VAL A 117 -8.74 -10.41 16.85
CA VAL A 117 -9.69 -10.97 17.80
C VAL A 117 -9.12 -12.28 18.31
N GLN A 118 -8.97 -12.40 19.64
CA GLN A 118 -8.44 -13.61 20.24
C GLN A 118 -9.36 -14.80 19.94
N ALA A 119 -8.83 -15.82 19.24
CA ALA A 119 -9.58 -17.03 18.93
C ALA A 119 -9.87 -17.85 20.18
N VAL A 120 -11.11 -18.34 20.30
CA VAL A 120 -11.46 -19.29 21.36
C VAL A 120 -10.94 -20.68 20.98
N SER A 121 -10.13 -21.29 21.83
CA SER A 121 -9.60 -22.62 21.56
C SER A 121 -10.59 -23.71 21.98
N LEU A 122 -11.14 -24.40 20.98
CA LEU A 122 -11.95 -25.62 21.15
C LEU A 122 -11.17 -26.88 20.79
N ARG A 123 -9.86 -26.84 20.86
CA ARG A 123 -8.97 -27.95 20.54
C ARG A 123 -9.25 -29.17 21.42
N GLY A 124 -9.56 -30.30 20.78
CA GLY A 124 -9.87 -31.55 21.49
C GLY A 124 -11.26 -31.58 22.14
N TRP A 125 -12.09 -30.58 21.96
CA TRP A 125 -13.49 -30.62 22.37
C TRP A 125 -14.28 -31.60 21.48
N ARG A 126 -15.21 -32.37 22.09
CA ARG A 126 -15.93 -33.46 21.41
C ARG A 126 -17.46 -33.41 21.58
N GLY A 127 -18.01 -32.21 21.83
CA GLY A 127 -19.48 -32.01 21.95
C GLY A 127 -19.99 -31.93 23.39
N ASP A 128 -19.14 -31.99 24.40
CA ASP A 128 -19.54 -31.81 25.80
C ASP A 128 -19.87 -30.32 26.07
N ARG A 129 -21.14 -30.03 26.34
CA ARG A 129 -21.63 -28.69 26.63
C ARG A 129 -21.25 -28.18 28.01
N SER A 130 -20.84 -29.05 28.94
CA SER A 130 -20.34 -28.70 30.27
C SER A 130 -18.85 -28.34 30.28
N ASP A 131 -18.15 -28.56 29.17
CA ASP A 131 -16.72 -28.25 29.02
C ASP A 131 -16.50 -26.71 29.17
N PRO A 132 -15.61 -26.26 30.06
CA PRO A 132 -15.33 -24.85 30.27
C PRO A 132 -14.95 -24.09 29.01
N ARG A 133 -14.34 -24.75 28.00
CA ARG A 133 -13.98 -24.16 26.71
C ARG A 133 -15.24 -23.86 25.90
N PHE A 134 -16.22 -24.78 25.90
CA PHE A 134 -17.48 -24.56 25.22
C PHE A 134 -18.33 -23.47 25.93
N LEU A 135 -18.37 -23.46 27.25
CA LEU A 135 -19.08 -22.42 28.00
C LEU A 135 -18.51 -21.02 27.69
N THR A 136 -17.19 -20.88 27.65
CA THR A 136 -16.52 -19.63 27.25
C THR A 136 -16.89 -19.23 25.81
N PHE A 137 -16.93 -20.18 24.89
CA PHE A 137 -17.33 -19.95 23.52
C PHE A 137 -18.81 -19.56 23.39
N ALA A 138 -19.73 -20.24 24.07
CA ALA A 138 -21.15 -19.92 24.07
C ALA A 138 -21.43 -18.52 24.63
N ASP A 139 -20.72 -18.11 25.68
CA ASP A 139 -20.79 -16.75 26.22
C ASP A 139 -20.29 -15.71 25.21
N ALA A 140 -19.22 -16.01 24.47
CA ALA A 140 -18.71 -15.14 23.41
C ALA A 140 -19.70 -15.01 22.25
N VAL A 141 -20.37 -16.09 21.84
CA VAL A 141 -21.45 -16.07 20.84
C VAL A 141 -22.63 -15.22 21.34
N ARG A 142 -23.04 -15.41 22.59
CA ARG A 142 -24.14 -14.62 23.19
C ARG A 142 -23.83 -13.13 23.18
N GLY A 143 -22.63 -12.73 23.60
CA GLY A 143 -22.18 -11.35 23.55
C GLY A 143 -22.14 -10.77 22.12
N CYS A 144 -21.72 -11.57 21.14
CA CYS A 144 -21.69 -11.18 19.74
C CYS A 144 -23.12 -10.99 19.19
N VAL A 145 -24.06 -11.88 19.49
CA VAL A 145 -25.47 -11.83 19.04
C VAL A 145 -26.23 -10.66 19.68
N THR A 146 -25.97 -10.36 20.97
CA THR A 146 -26.63 -9.26 21.70
C THR A 146 -26.00 -7.88 21.44
N GLY A 147 -24.85 -7.84 20.77
CA GLY A 147 -24.11 -6.60 20.53
C GLY A 147 -23.37 -6.07 21.78
N GLU A 148 -23.32 -6.83 22.86
CA GLU A 148 -22.54 -6.49 24.04
C GLU A 148 -21.05 -6.70 23.77
N ARG A 149 -20.23 -5.66 23.88
CA ARG A 149 -18.79 -5.78 23.69
C ARG A 149 -18.21 -6.75 24.71
N TYR A 150 -17.52 -7.79 24.24
CA TYR A 150 -16.81 -8.77 25.05
C TYR A 150 -15.78 -8.07 25.95
N ALA A 151 -16.19 -7.72 27.16
CA ALA A 151 -15.33 -7.14 28.17
C ALA A 151 -14.41 -8.23 28.72
N ARG A 152 -13.09 -8.06 28.57
CA ARG A 152 -12.06 -8.96 29.10
C ARG A 152 -12.25 -9.19 30.60
N ARG A 153 -12.68 -10.39 31.02
CA ARG A 153 -12.47 -10.88 32.37
C ARG A 153 -11.07 -11.52 32.43
N PRO A 154 -10.17 -11.07 33.33
CA PRO A 154 -8.87 -11.74 33.50
C PRO A 154 -9.08 -13.10 34.14
N VAL A 155 -8.71 -14.17 33.44
CA VAL A 155 -8.63 -15.51 34.03
C VAL A 155 -7.43 -15.55 34.96
N SER A 156 -7.68 -15.63 36.26
CA SER A 156 -6.68 -15.87 37.28
C SER A 156 -6.14 -17.31 37.17
N GLY A 157 -5.02 -17.45 36.48
CA GLY A 157 -4.25 -18.69 36.41
C GLY A 157 -3.17 -18.67 37.47
N LYS A 158 -3.22 -19.63 38.42
CA LYS A 158 -2.22 -19.86 39.45
C LYS A 158 -0.83 -20.03 38.84
N GLN A 159 0.08 -19.12 39.20
CA GLN A 159 1.51 -19.25 38.92
C GLN A 159 2.12 -20.38 39.74
N GLY A 160 2.49 -21.47 39.10
CA GLY A 160 3.45 -22.46 39.66
C GLY A 160 4.85 -21.85 39.63
N ARG A 161 5.41 -21.60 40.82
CA ARG A 161 6.82 -21.22 41.01
C ARG A 161 7.71 -22.38 40.59
N LEU A 162 8.49 -22.20 39.52
CA LEU A 162 9.65 -23.03 39.23
C LEU A 162 10.93 -22.29 39.64
N SER A 163 11.69 -22.99 40.50
CA SER A 163 12.91 -22.60 41.15
C SER A 163 14.05 -22.28 40.17
N ARG A 164 14.77 -21.19 40.48
CA ARG A 164 16.10 -20.90 39.91
C ARG A 164 17.09 -21.93 40.40
N ARG A 165 17.59 -22.79 39.56
CA ARG A 165 18.97 -23.34 39.56
C ARG A 165 19.12 -24.36 38.43
N THR A 166 20.23 -24.21 37.71
CA THR A 166 20.80 -25.13 36.72
C THR A 166 20.47 -24.86 35.26
N ALA A 167 21.21 -23.99 34.63
CA ALA A 167 21.74 -24.18 33.29
C ALA A 167 22.93 -23.24 33.08
N VAL A 168 24.10 -23.80 33.17
CA VAL A 168 25.36 -23.19 32.75
C VAL A 168 25.79 -23.87 31.45
N MET A 169 26.17 -23.03 30.48
CA MET A 169 27.06 -23.23 29.36
C MET A 169 26.56 -23.93 28.08
N GLY A 170 26.59 -23.19 27.03
CA GLY A 170 26.92 -23.69 25.69
C GLY A 170 26.07 -23.18 24.55
N GLY A 171 26.46 -22.06 23.91
CA GLY A 171 26.20 -21.84 22.50
C GLY A 171 24.84 -21.30 22.08
N ALA A 172 24.65 -19.99 22.11
CA ALA A 172 23.69 -19.30 21.20
C ALA A 172 23.87 -17.77 21.29
N ALA A 173 24.86 -17.24 20.61
CA ALA A 173 25.09 -15.80 20.55
C ALA A 173 24.83 -15.19 19.16
N VAL A 174 24.03 -15.82 18.29
CA VAL A 174 23.71 -15.30 16.93
C VAL A 174 22.20 -15.24 16.65
N GLY A 175 21.34 -15.84 17.48
CA GLY A 175 19.88 -15.87 17.25
C GLY A 175 19.05 -14.76 17.91
N ALA A 176 19.61 -13.99 18.84
CA ALA A 176 18.83 -13.08 19.68
C ALA A 176 18.69 -11.63 19.13
N ALA A 177 19.51 -11.22 18.18
CA ALA A 177 19.47 -9.85 17.65
C ALA A 177 18.39 -9.62 16.57
N ALA A 178 17.92 -10.68 15.89
CA ALA A 178 16.91 -10.57 14.83
C ALA A 178 15.46 -10.53 15.38
N ILE A 179 15.22 -11.05 16.59
CA ILE A 179 13.86 -11.11 17.18
C ILE A 179 13.50 -9.82 17.91
N VAL A 180 14.48 -9.05 18.37
CA VAL A 180 14.25 -7.78 19.09
C VAL A 180 13.94 -6.62 18.15
N GLY A 181 14.40 -6.66 16.88
CA GLY A 181 14.13 -5.61 15.90
C GLY A 181 12.71 -5.66 15.30
N ALA A 182 12.18 -6.84 15.03
CA ALA A 182 10.85 -7.01 14.43
C ALA A 182 9.71 -7.01 15.46
N GLY A 183 9.94 -7.54 16.66
CA GLY A 183 8.93 -7.59 17.74
C GLY A 183 8.68 -6.24 18.42
N GLY A 184 9.68 -5.36 18.48
CA GLY A 184 9.56 -4.07 19.14
C GLY A 184 8.65 -3.05 18.44
N TRP A 185 8.40 -3.23 17.15
CA TRP A 185 7.53 -2.34 16.38
C TRP A 185 6.04 -2.69 16.53
N PHE A 186 5.71 -3.99 16.73
CA PHE A 186 4.34 -4.48 16.97
C PHE A 186 3.84 -4.31 18.41
N LEU A 187 4.75 -4.08 19.38
CA LEU A 187 4.41 -3.91 20.80
C LEU A 187 4.42 -2.44 21.26
N ARG A 188 4.49 -1.49 20.35
CA ARG A 188 4.25 -0.10 20.72
C ARG A 188 2.79 -0.01 21.20
N LYS A 189 2.59 0.05 22.52
CA LYS A 189 1.38 0.62 23.13
C LYS A 189 1.03 1.87 22.34
N PRO A 190 -0.25 2.23 22.15
CA PRO A 190 -0.60 3.54 21.62
C PRO A 190 0.08 4.56 22.55
N GLY A 191 1.29 4.94 22.17
CA GLY A 191 2.03 6.03 22.81
C GLY A 191 1.19 7.29 22.58
N VAL A 192 1.24 8.21 23.51
CA VAL A 192 0.69 9.54 23.36
C VAL A 192 0.99 9.99 21.92
N ALA A 193 -0.07 10.15 21.11
CA ALA A 193 0.09 10.46 19.70
C ALA A 193 0.94 11.75 19.61
N ASN A 194 1.99 11.72 18.79
CA ASN A 194 2.90 12.87 18.67
C ASN A 194 2.07 14.10 18.32
N ALA A 195 2.08 15.12 19.17
CA ALA A 195 1.27 16.33 19.02
C ALA A 195 1.50 17.04 17.67
N LYS A 196 2.68 16.80 17.02
CA LYS A 196 3.03 17.31 15.70
C LYS A 196 2.55 16.43 14.55
N ARG A 197 1.88 15.28 14.82
CA ARG A 197 1.42 14.37 13.79
C ARG A 197 -0.03 14.64 13.43
N ILE A 198 -0.29 14.86 12.14
CA ILE A 198 -1.60 15.27 11.61
C ILE A 198 -1.97 14.47 10.35
N ALA A 199 -3.24 14.08 10.25
CA ALA A 199 -3.82 13.61 9.00
C ALA A 199 -4.70 14.70 8.39
N VAL A 200 -4.52 14.97 7.09
CA VAL A 200 -5.40 15.84 6.31
C VAL A 200 -6.26 14.95 5.42
N LEU A 201 -7.53 14.79 5.78
CA LEU A 201 -8.47 13.97 5.02
C LEU A 201 -8.93 14.70 3.74
N PRO A 202 -9.36 13.98 2.70
CA PRO A 202 -10.00 14.59 1.54
C PRO A 202 -11.19 15.46 1.98
N PHE A 203 -11.30 16.65 1.39
CA PHE A 203 -12.45 17.52 1.65
C PHE A 203 -13.65 17.02 0.86
N ALA A 204 -14.77 16.80 1.54
CA ALA A 204 -15.99 16.32 0.92
C ALA A 204 -16.50 17.31 -0.15
N ASN A 205 -16.71 16.83 -1.37
CA ASN A 205 -17.28 17.64 -2.44
C ASN A 205 -18.81 17.72 -2.30
N LEU A 206 -19.32 18.91 -2.05
CA LEU A 206 -20.75 19.22 -1.95
C LEU A 206 -21.29 19.97 -3.17
N SER A 207 -20.55 20.02 -4.29
CA SER A 207 -20.86 20.81 -5.49
C SER A 207 -21.80 20.12 -6.48
N GLY A 208 -22.17 18.84 -6.28
CA GLY A 208 -23.16 18.14 -7.10
C GLY A 208 -22.66 17.58 -8.45
N GLY A 209 -21.40 17.80 -8.84
CA GLY A 209 -20.81 17.28 -10.09
C GLY A 209 -19.63 16.32 -9.80
N ALA A 210 -19.62 15.14 -10.44
CA ALA A 210 -18.51 14.21 -10.36
C ALA A 210 -17.19 14.82 -10.89
N ASP A 211 -17.31 15.72 -11.86
CA ASP A 211 -16.19 16.39 -12.53
C ASP A 211 -15.41 17.34 -11.60
N GLN A 212 -15.91 17.62 -10.40
CA GLN A 212 -15.27 18.52 -9.43
C GLN A 212 -14.72 17.80 -8.19
N ALA A 213 -14.76 16.46 -8.16
CA ALA A 213 -14.23 15.68 -7.04
C ALA A 213 -12.73 15.95 -6.80
N TYR A 214 -11.96 16.18 -7.89
CA TYR A 214 -10.52 16.47 -7.81
C TYR A 214 -10.20 17.74 -7.02
N PHE A 215 -11.13 18.69 -6.93
CA PHE A 215 -10.86 19.96 -6.26
C PHE A 215 -10.73 19.80 -4.74
N GLY A 216 -11.60 19.00 -4.11
CA GLY A 216 -11.49 18.68 -2.68
C GLY A 216 -10.23 17.90 -2.33
N GLU A 217 -9.83 16.96 -3.22
CA GLU A 217 -8.57 16.22 -3.10
C GLU A 217 -7.36 17.15 -3.28
N GLY A 218 -7.42 18.07 -4.25
CA GLY A 218 -6.37 19.05 -4.52
C GLY A 218 -6.11 19.97 -3.32
N ILE A 219 -7.18 20.49 -2.70
CA ILE A 219 -7.07 21.30 -1.47
C ILE A 219 -6.36 20.50 -0.35
N ALA A 220 -6.76 19.25 -0.14
CA ALA A 220 -6.15 18.41 0.89
C ALA A 220 -4.67 18.14 0.58
N GLU A 221 -4.28 17.92 -0.68
CA GLU A 221 -2.88 17.70 -1.07
C GLU A 221 -2.03 18.96 -0.86
N GLU A 222 -2.53 20.12 -1.25
CA GLU A 222 -1.83 21.40 -1.01
C GLU A 222 -1.65 21.69 0.49
N LEU A 223 -2.67 21.42 1.30
CA LEU A 223 -2.59 21.53 2.77
C LEU A 223 -1.58 20.54 3.35
N ARG A 224 -1.56 19.28 2.89
CA ARG A 224 -0.54 18.30 3.28
C ARG A 224 0.85 18.82 2.96
N GLY A 225 1.05 19.32 1.74
CA GLY A 225 2.32 19.91 1.32
C GLY A 225 2.72 21.11 2.15
N ALA A 226 1.79 22.04 2.41
CA ALA A 226 2.04 23.25 3.20
C ALA A 226 2.44 22.90 4.65
N LEU A 227 1.69 22.02 5.31
CA LEU A 227 1.95 21.62 6.69
C LEU A 227 3.24 20.79 6.83
N SER A 228 3.59 19.97 5.84
CA SER A 228 4.87 19.23 5.82
C SER A 228 6.07 20.18 5.72
N ARG A 229 5.97 21.27 4.93
CA ARG A 229 7.06 22.27 4.79
C ARG A 229 7.43 22.97 6.08
N ILE A 230 6.55 23.01 7.05
CA ILE A 230 6.81 23.63 8.37
C ILE A 230 7.24 22.61 9.44
N GLY A 231 7.53 21.37 9.03
CA GLY A 231 8.07 20.34 9.92
C GLY A 231 7.01 19.57 10.72
N LEU A 232 5.75 19.60 10.30
CA LEU A 232 4.74 18.67 10.83
C LEU A 232 4.88 17.28 10.19
N GLU A 233 4.67 16.23 10.98
CA GLU A 233 4.56 14.85 10.48
C GLU A 233 3.17 14.67 9.85
N VAL A 234 3.07 14.93 8.56
CA VAL A 234 1.80 14.85 7.83
C VAL A 234 1.61 13.46 7.25
N ILE A 235 0.48 12.82 7.55
CA ILE A 235 0.13 11.53 6.98
C ILE A 235 -0.07 11.66 5.46
N GLY A 236 0.50 10.70 4.72
CA GLY A 236 0.42 10.66 3.28
C GLY A 236 -1.00 10.46 2.74
N ARG A 237 -1.18 10.80 1.46
CA ARG A 237 -2.48 10.81 0.79
C ARG A 237 -3.20 9.46 0.89
N ALA A 238 -2.51 8.36 0.54
CA ALA A 238 -3.16 7.04 0.47
C ALA A 238 -3.75 6.59 1.81
N SER A 239 -3.05 6.87 2.91
CA SER A 239 -3.54 6.55 4.25
C SER A 239 -4.68 7.46 4.70
N SER A 240 -4.62 8.75 4.35
CA SER A 240 -5.70 9.71 4.63
C SER A 240 -6.98 9.35 3.88
N ASP A 241 -6.86 8.97 2.60
CA ASP A 241 -8.00 8.55 1.76
C ASP A 241 -8.64 7.26 2.27
N ALA A 242 -7.83 6.31 2.76
CA ALA A 242 -8.29 5.02 3.26
C ALA A 242 -9.11 5.10 4.56
N VAL A 243 -9.10 6.23 5.24
CA VAL A 243 -9.83 6.44 6.51
C VAL A 243 -10.91 7.54 6.43
N LYS A 244 -11.14 8.13 5.25
CA LYS A 244 -12.03 9.29 5.06
C LYS A 244 -13.45 9.08 5.55
N ASP A 245 -13.97 7.86 5.47
CA ASP A 245 -15.34 7.48 5.85
C ASP A 245 -15.41 6.91 7.27
N MET A 246 -14.30 6.91 8.02
CA MET A 246 -14.24 6.43 9.40
C MET A 246 -14.58 7.56 10.38
N ASP A 247 -15.05 7.19 11.59
CA ASP A 247 -15.15 8.17 12.66
C ASP A 247 -13.76 8.70 13.06
N THR A 248 -13.73 9.94 13.59
CA THR A 248 -12.48 10.66 13.89
C THR A 248 -11.54 9.88 14.80
N ARG A 249 -12.05 9.24 15.86
CA ARG A 249 -11.21 8.51 16.82
C ARG A 249 -10.66 7.24 16.22
N ALA A 250 -11.48 6.51 15.46
CA ALA A 250 -11.03 5.30 14.75
C ALA A 250 -9.99 5.62 13.68
N ALA A 251 -10.19 6.70 12.91
CA ALA A 251 -9.24 7.19 11.93
C ALA A 251 -7.92 7.60 12.59
N ALA A 252 -7.98 8.41 13.66
CA ALA A 252 -6.81 8.86 14.40
C ALA A 252 -6.02 7.70 15.02
N ALA A 253 -6.71 6.73 15.61
CA ALA A 253 -6.10 5.53 16.19
C ALA A 253 -5.42 4.68 15.10
N LYS A 254 -6.08 4.47 13.94
CA LYS A 254 -5.56 3.70 12.82
C LYS A 254 -4.32 4.34 12.20
N LEU A 255 -4.27 5.67 12.12
CA LEU A 255 -3.14 6.43 11.59
C LEU A 255 -2.10 6.82 12.66
N SER A 256 -2.42 6.60 13.93
CA SER A 256 -1.59 7.02 15.08
C SER A 256 -1.30 8.52 15.06
N VAL A 257 -2.33 9.35 14.82
CA VAL A 257 -2.21 10.82 14.78
C VAL A 257 -2.90 11.49 15.97
N ALA A 258 -2.37 12.63 16.39
CA ALA A 258 -2.99 13.46 17.42
C ALA A 258 -4.08 14.38 16.87
N ASN A 259 -4.00 14.71 15.57
CA ASN A 259 -4.86 15.71 14.96
C ASN A 259 -5.40 15.23 13.63
N ILE A 260 -6.67 15.56 13.33
CA ILE A 260 -7.29 15.33 12.03
C ILE A 260 -7.80 16.66 11.50
N LEU A 261 -7.32 17.07 10.33
CA LEU A 261 -7.88 18.16 9.55
C LEU A 261 -8.83 17.57 8.50
N THR A 262 -10.06 18.03 8.51
CA THR A 262 -11.09 17.60 7.55
C THR A 262 -11.97 18.78 7.16
N GLY A 263 -12.82 18.60 6.15
CA GLY A 263 -13.71 19.68 5.71
C GLY A 263 -14.59 19.31 4.54
N SER A 264 -15.23 20.32 4.00
CA SER A 264 -16.06 20.21 2.80
C SER A 264 -15.86 21.39 1.88
N VAL A 265 -16.09 21.17 0.60
CA VAL A 265 -16.02 22.17 -0.45
C VAL A 265 -17.34 22.19 -1.21
N ARG A 266 -17.87 23.38 -1.47
CA ARG A 266 -19.00 23.62 -2.37
C ARG A 266 -18.61 24.71 -3.36
N ARG A 267 -18.67 24.40 -4.62
CA ARG A 267 -18.40 25.33 -5.72
C ARG A 267 -19.71 25.68 -6.40
N SER A 268 -19.96 26.96 -6.58
CA SER A 268 -21.07 27.51 -7.38
C SER A 268 -20.49 28.39 -8.50
N PRO A 269 -21.26 28.86 -9.51
CA PRO A 269 -20.71 29.67 -10.59
C PRO A 269 -19.88 30.89 -10.15
N ASP A 270 -20.25 31.52 -9.04
CA ASP A 270 -19.62 32.77 -8.59
C ASP A 270 -18.77 32.64 -7.32
N MET A 271 -18.95 31.56 -6.54
CA MET A 271 -18.34 31.42 -5.22
C MET A 271 -17.85 30.00 -4.92
N VAL A 272 -16.81 29.93 -4.10
CA VAL A 272 -16.35 28.71 -3.44
C VAL A 272 -16.58 28.87 -1.94
N ARG A 273 -17.31 27.92 -1.36
CA ARG A 273 -17.43 27.76 0.10
C ARG A 273 -16.57 26.59 0.54
N ILE A 274 -15.64 26.86 1.46
CA ILE A 274 -14.81 25.83 2.08
C ILE A 274 -15.04 25.90 3.58
N SER A 275 -15.49 24.78 4.16
CA SER A 275 -15.55 24.60 5.61
C SER A 275 -14.44 23.66 6.03
N ALA A 276 -13.58 24.10 6.96
CA ALA A 276 -12.48 23.31 7.49
C ALA A 276 -12.57 23.21 9.00
N GLN A 277 -12.18 22.07 9.57
CA GLN A 277 -12.16 21.82 11.01
C GLN A 277 -10.95 20.97 11.39
N LEU A 278 -10.31 21.33 12.50
CA LEU A 278 -9.25 20.58 13.14
C LEU A 278 -9.82 19.88 14.37
N LEU A 279 -9.70 18.55 14.40
CA LEU A 279 -10.25 17.69 15.44
C LEU A 279 -9.12 17.05 16.25
N ASP A 280 -9.35 16.91 17.56
CA ASP A 280 -8.50 16.11 18.43
C ASP A 280 -8.70 14.62 18.11
N GLY A 281 -7.62 13.91 17.84
CA GLY A 281 -7.67 12.48 17.50
C GLY A 281 -8.03 11.57 18.68
N SER A 282 -7.87 12.04 19.92
CA SER A 282 -8.10 11.22 21.12
C SER A 282 -9.58 11.12 21.49
N ASP A 283 -10.32 12.22 21.36
CA ASP A 283 -11.72 12.28 21.77
C ASP A 283 -12.68 12.76 20.66
N GLY A 284 -12.13 13.23 19.53
CA GLY A 284 -12.89 13.77 18.42
C GLY A 284 -13.40 15.20 18.65
N SER A 285 -12.98 15.87 19.74
CA SER A 285 -13.37 17.24 20.03
C SER A 285 -12.81 18.21 18.99
N GLU A 286 -13.55 19.28 18.76
CA GLU A 286 -13.17 20.31 17.80
C GLU A 286 -12.20 21.29 18.45
N ARG A 287 -10.97 21.37 17.90
CA ARG A 287 -9.96 22.36 18.30
C ARG A 287 -10.14 23.70 17.57
N TRP A 288 -10.62 23.63 16.34
CA TRP A 288 -10.82 24.79 15.48
C TRP A 288 -11.78 24.44 14.34
N ARG A 289 -12.61 25.43 13.97
CA ARG A 289 -13.49 25.38 12.78
C ARG A 289 -13.60 26.75 12.16
N GLN A 290 -13.62 26.81 10.84
CA GLN A 290 -13.90 28.02 10.09
C GLN A 290 -14.53 27.71 8.74
N THR A 291 -15.42 28.60 8.30
CA THR A 291 -16.01 28.57 6.95
C THR A 291 -15.59 29.81 6.21
N TYR A 292 -15.17 29.59 4.96
CA TYR A 292 -14.70 30.63 4.05
C TYR A 292 -15.67 30.71 2.87
N ASP A 293 -16.22 31.88 2.65
CA ASP A 293 -17.04 32.23 1.48
C ASP A 293 -16.26 33.24 0.66
N ARG A 294 -15.77 32.85 -0.51
CA ARG A 294 -14.90 33.65 -1.36
C ARG A 294 -15.21 33.45 -2.83
N GLY A 295 -14.81 34.42 -3.68
CA GLY A 295 -14.82 34.24 -5.13
C GLY A 295 -13.83 33.15 -5.58
N HIS A 296 -14.03 32.61 -6.78
CA HIS A 296 -13.15 31.56 -7.33
C HIS A 296 -11.66 31.94 -7.32
N GLY A 297 -11.32 33.22 -7.45
CA GLY A 297 -9.94 33.72 -7.42
C GLY A 297 -9.24 33.65 -6.05
N ASP A 298 -9.97 33.40 -4.97
CA ASP A 298 -9.44 33.41 -3.60
C ASP A 298 -9.19 32.01 -3.02
N ALA A 299 -9.38 30.94 -3.79
CA ALA A 299 -9.24 29.56 -3.28
C ALA A 299 -7.86 29.30 -2.65
N ILE A 300 -6.80 29.82 -3.24
CA ILE A 300 -5.43 29.70 -2.73
C ILE A 300 -5.23 30.44 -1.42
N LYS A 301 -5.81 31.64 -1.30
CA LYS A 301 -5.76 32.39 -0.03
C LYS A 301 -6.46 31.62 1.09
N ILE A 302 -7.58 30.95 0.76
CA ILE A 302 -8.28 30.09 1.73
C ILE A 302 -7.37 28.95 2.20
N GLN A 303 -6.64 28.30 1.29
CA GLN A 303 -5.69 27.23 1.66
C GLN A 303 -4.60 27.74 2.60
N THR A 304 -4.04 28.92 2.31
CA THR A 304 -3.06 29.56 3.17
C THR A 304 -3.66 29.92 4.52
N ASP A 305 -4.85 30.53 4.55
CA ASP A 305 -5.57 30.87 5.78
C ASP A 305 -5.87 29.63 6.63
N ILE A 306 -6.30 28.51 6.02
CA ILE A 306 -6.51 27.24 6.72
C ILE A 306 -5.21 26.74 7.33
N ALA A 307 -4.12 26.72 6.56
CA ALA A 307 -2.83 26.26 7.05
C ALA A 307 -2.31 27.12 8.20
N GLU A 308 -2.42 28.46 8.12
CA GLU A 308 -2.06 29.37 9.20
C GLU A 308 -2.89 29.15 10.47
N ASN A 309 -4.21 28.97 10.34
CA ASN A 309 -5.09 28.71 11.48
C ASN A 309 -4.79 27.34 12.12
N VAL A 310 -4.49 26.32 11.35
CA VAL A 310 -4.05 25.00 11.86
C VAL A 310 -2.76 25.15 12.66
N VAL A 311 -1.79 25.90 12.14
CA VAL A 311 -0.51 26.19 12.81
C VAL A 311 -0.74 26.86 14.17
N GLN A 312 -1.63 27.86 14.21
CA GLN A 312 -2.00 28.55 15.45
C GLN A 312 -2.73 27.63 16.44
N ALA A 313 -3.71 26.84 15.96
CA ALA A 313 -4.45 25.88 16.78
C ALA A 313 -3.55 24.79 17.39
N LEU A 314 -2.43 24.49 16.72
CA LEU A 314 -1.39 23.60 17.22
C LEU A 314 -0.33 24.30 18.09
N SER A 315 -0.57 25.59 18.45
CA SER A 315 0.34 26.40 19.26
C SER A 315 1.75 26.57 18.68
N ILE A 316 1.87 26.55 17.35
CA ILE A 316 3.11 26.79 16.63
C ILE A 316 3.21 28.30 16.33
N THR A 317 4.36 28.91 16.65
CA THR A 317 4.55 30.35 16.41
C THR A 317 4.60 30.66 14.91
N LEU A 318 3.67 31.49 14.43
CA LEU A 318 3.54 31.90 13.04
C LEU A 318 4.47 33.08 12.72
N GLY A 319 5.78 32.81 12.58
CA GLY A 319 6.76 33.77 12.15
C GLY A 319 6.83 33.95 10.63
N ALA A 320 7.59 34.95 10.14
CA ALA A 320 7.77 35.22 8.70
C ALA A 320 8.32 34.00 7.93
N ALA A 321 9.25 33.25 8.53
CA ALA A 321 9.83 32.04 7.92
C ALA A 321 8.78 30.93 7.72
N VAL A 322 7.88 30.73 8.70
CA VAL A 322 6.79 29.75 8.61
C VAL A 322 5.82 30.14 7.50
N ARG A 323 5.40 31.41 7.42
CA ARG A 323 4.54 31.91 6.34
C ARG A 323 5.17 31.71 4.97
N ALA A 324 6.43 32.05 4.80
CA ALA A 324 7.15 31.84 3.54
C ALA A 324 7.23 30.36 3.16
N ALA A 325 7.43 29.47 4.14
CA ALA A 325 7.45 28.02 3.90
C ALA A 325 6.08 27.47 3.48
N LEU A 326 4.98 27.98 4.03
CA LEU A 326 3.62 27.51 3.67
C LEU A 326 3.29 27.70 2.18
N THR A 327 3.80 28.74 1.54
CA THR A 327 3.53 29.05 0.12
C THR A 327 4.66 28.66 -0.83
N LEU A 328 5.75 28.10 -0.33
CA LEU A 328 6.93 27.76 -1.13
C LEU A 328 6.57 26.76 -2.25
N GLY A 329 6.93 27.09 -3.49
CA GLY A 329 6.70 26.26 -4.66
C GLY A 329 5.26 26.22 -5.19
N SER A 330 4.31 26.89 -4.53
CA SER A 330 2.92 27.05 -4.96
C SER A 330 2.73 28.28 -5.86
N THR A 331 1.50 28.50 -6.32
CA THR A 331 1.09 29.68 -7.12
C THR A 331 0.11 30.53 -6.33
N ALA A 332 -0.03 31.81 -6.70
CA ALA A 332 -1.12 32.65 -6.26
C ALA A 332 -2.27 32.74 -7.30
N ASP A 333 -2.12 32.14 -8.49
CA ASP A 333 -3.12 32.10 -9.54
C ASP A 333 -3.98 30.82 -9.44
N PRO A 334 -5.27 30.91 -9.09
CA PRO A 334 -6.13 29.74 -8.89
C PRO A 334 -6.40 28.99 -10.20
N VAL A 335 -6.34 29.65 -11.36
CA VAL A 335 -6.47 28.98 -12.66
C VAL A 335 -5.23 28.17 -12.97
N ALA A 336 -4.04 28.69 -12.66
CA ALA A 336 -2.79 27.94 -12.81
C ALA A 336 -2.78 26.70 -11.91
N GLN A 337 -3.26 26.81 -10.67
CA GLN A 337 -3.39 25.68 -9.76
C GLN A 337 -4.37 24.61 -10.30
N ASP A 338 -5.56 25.02 -10.75
CA ASP A 338 -6.58 24.12 -11.28
C ASP A 338 -6.06 23.37 -12.52
N LEU A 339 -5.35 24.05 -13.43
CA LEU A 339 -4.72 23.43 -14.60
C LEU A 339 -3.70 22.36 -14.22
N VAL A 340 -2.88 22.60 -13.18
CA VAL A 340 -1.92 21.60 -12.67
C VAL A 340 -2.64 20.39 -12.07
N LEU A 341 -3.70 20.60 -11.28
CA LEU A 341 -4.50 19.51 -10.74
C LEU A 341 -5.14 18.65 -11.84
N GLN A 342 -5.68 19.27 -12.88
CA GLN A 342 -6.20 18.57 -14.05
C GLN A 342 -5.10 17.81 -14.80
N ALA A 343 -3.91 18.40 -14.97
CA ALA A 343 -2.78 17.74 -15.60
C ALA A 343 -2.37 16.48 -14.83
N VAL A 344 -2.27 16.58 -13.50
CA VAL A 344 -1.95 15.43 -12.60
C VAL A 344 -2.99 14.32 -12.74
N GLN A 345 -4.28 14.66 -12.70
CA GLN A 345 -5.35 13.69 -12.89
C GLN A 345 -5.29 13.01 -14.26
N THR A 346 -5.02 13.79 -15.32
CA THR A 346 -4.98 13.29 -16.70
C THR A 346 -3.81 12.30 -16.88
N TYR A 347 -2.59 12.64 -16.46
CA TYR A 347 -1.45 11.74 -16.68
C TYR A 347 -1.43 10.52 -15.72
N ALA A 348 -2.04 10.62 -14.55
CA ALA A 348 -2.06 9.52 -13.57
C ALA A 348 -2.82 8.29 -14.08
N TRP A 349 -3.75 8.48 -15.01
CA TRP A 349 -4.56 7.43 -15.63
C TRP A 349 -4.32 7.30 -17.14
N ALA A 350 -3.32 8.01 -17.67
CA ALA A 350 -3.02 8.02 -19.10
C ALA A 350 -2.58 6.62 -19.58
N THR A 351 -3.22 6.17 -20.66
CA THR A 351 -2.94 4.90 -21.34
C THR A 351 -2.53 5.12 -22.80
N SER A 352 -2.47 6.39 -23.23
CA SER A 352 -2.19 6.78 -24.61
C SER A 352 -1.33 8.04 -24.67
N PHE A 353 -0.57 8.19 -25.76
CA PHE A 353 0.20 9.42 -26.01
C PHE A 353 -0.68 10.67 -26.16
N ASP A 354 -1.94 10.55 -26.58
CA ASP A 354 -2.87 11.67 -26.66
C ASP A 354 -3.23 12.21 -25.27
N GLU A 355 -3.33 11.34 -24.28
CA GLU A 355 -3.56 11.74 -22.88
C GLU A 355 -2.35 12.43 -22.30
N PHE A 356 -1.13 11.96 -22.60
CA PHE A 356 0.10 12.67 -22.21
C PHE A 356 0.20 14.05 -22.86
N ARG A 357 -0.17 14.19 -24.15
CA ARG A 357 -0.23 15.50 -24.82
C ARG A 357 -1.21 16.45 -24.15
N ARG A 358 -2.41 15.97 -23.80
CA ARG A 358 -3.40 16.80 -23.07
C ARG A 358 -2.88 17.23 -21.71
N ALA A 359 -2.31 16.31 -20.94
CA ALA A 359 -1.74 16.62 -19.63
C ALA A 359 -0.59 17.64 -19.73
N LEU A 360 0.27 17.51 -20.76
CA LEU A 360 1.36 18.44 -21.02
C LEU A 360 0.84 19.84 -21.35
N ALA A 361 -0.16 19.94 -22.23
CA ALA A 361 -0.78 21.22 -22.60
C ALA A 361 -1.39 21.94 -21.38
N LEU A 362 -2.01 21.21 -20.45
CA LEU A 362 -2.53 21.76 -19.20
C LEU A 362 -1.39 22.30 -18.30
N ALA A 363 -0.29 21.55 -18.16
CA ALA A 363 0.86 21.97 -17.37
C ALA A 363 1.53 23.22 -18.00
N GLU A 364 1.63 23.28 -19.32
CA GLU A 364 2.19 24.44 -20.05
C GLU A 364 1.27 25.66 -19.94
N ALA A 365 -0.03 25.50 -20.04
CA ALA A 365 -1.00 26.57 -19.81
C ALA A 365 -0.88 27.14 -18.38
N ALA A 366 -0.65 26.30 -17.38
CA ALA A 366 -0.39 26.75 -16.02
C ALA A 366 0.91 27.57 -15.92
N ILE A 367 1.97 27.16 -16.60
CA ILE A 367 3.26 27.90 -16.64
C ILE A 367 3.10 29.26 -17.36
N VAL A 368 2.29 29.32 -18.42
CA VAL A 368 1.99 30.58 -19.10
C VAL A 368 1.25 31.55 -18.17
N ARG A 369 0.33 31.03 -17.35
CA ARG A 369 -0.41 31.83 -16.37
C ARG A 369 0.46 32.31 -15.22
N ASP A 370 1.30 31.43 -14.68
CA ASP A 370 2.25 31.77 -13.62
C ASP A 370 3.64 31.13 -13.90
N PRO A 371 4.54 31.87 -14.56
CA PRO A 371 5.89 31.39 -14.85
C PRO A 371 6.76 31.12 -13.60
N ARG A 372 6.29 31.48 -12.41
CA ARG A 372 6.98 31.24 -11.14
C ARG A 372 6.44 30.03 -10.38
N TYR A 373 5.44 29.34 -10.91
CA TYR A 373 4.85 28.17 -10.27
C TYR A 373 5.76 26.95 -10.38
N SER A 374 6.61 26.71 -9.39
CA SER A 374 7.56 25.57 -9.34
C SER A 374 6.86 24.22 -9.52
N GLY A 375 5.69 24.02 -8.89
CA GLY A 375 4.91 22.79 -9.01
C GLY A 375 4.52 22.43 -10.43
N ALA A 376 4.19 23.42 -11.27
CA ALA A 376 3.83 23.20 -12.69
C ALA A 376 5.02 22.65 -13.49
N TYR A 377 6.22 23.16 -13.24
CA TYR A 377 7.44 22.63 -13.87
C TYR A 377 7.74 21.20 -13.42
N GLY A 378 7.48 20.87 -12.14
CA GLY A 378 7.60 19.50 -11.64
C GLY A 378 6.66 18.53 -12.36
N VAL A 379 5.40 18.93 -12.60
CA VAL A 379 4.41 18.15 -13.36
C VAL A 379 4.84 18.01 -14.82
N LYS A 380 5.26 19.10 -15.48
CA LYS A 380 5.81 19.07 -16.83
C LYS A 380 6.96 18.08 -16.96
N SER A 381 7.92 18.14 -16.03
CA SER A 381 9.07 17.20 -15.98
C SER A 381 8.61 15.74 -15.87
N THR A 382 7.65 15.47 -14.98
CA THR A 382 7.13 14.11 -14.76
C THR A 382 6.46 13.55 -16.01
N ILE A 383 5.64 14.33 -16.71
CA ILE A 383 4.96 13.91 -17.93
C ILE A 383 5.99 13.57 -19.02
N HIS A 384 6.97 14.45 -19.26
CA HIS A 384 8.03 14.21 -20.24
C HIS A 384 8.85 12.97 -19.92
N ARG A 385 9.17 12.74 -18.63
CA ARG A 385 9.92 11.55 -18.18
C ARG A 385 9.14 10.25 -18.44
N ILE A 386 7.84 10.21 -18.11
CA ILE A 386 7.00 9.03 -18.36
C ILE A 386 6.93 8.76 -19.87
N TRP A 387 6.66 9.79 -20.68
CA TRP A 387 6.64 9.67 -22.13
C TRP A 387 7.95 9.11 -22.68
N ALA A 388 9.10 9.62 -22.21
CA ALA A 388 10.42 9.13 -22.63
C ALA A 388 10.65 7.65 -22.30
N ASN A 389 10.07 7.15 -21.20
CA ASN A 389 10.16 5.74 -20.83
C ASN A 389 9.30 4.84 -21.74
N ASP A 390 8.13 5.31 -22.16
CA ASP A 390 7.24 4.55 -23.04
C ASP A 390 7.78 4.53 -24.49
N ALA A 391 8.55 5.54 -24.87
CA ALA A 391 9.13 5.70 -26.20
C ALA A 391 10.61 5.25 -26.32
N VAL A 392 11.12 4.44 -25.42
CA VAL A 392 12.55 4.14 -25.09
C VAL A 392 13.53 4.12 -26.29
N ALA A 393 13.14 3.54 -27.41
CA ALA A 393 14.03 3.36 -28.58
C ALA A 393 13.84 4.42 -29.67
N SER A 394 13.12 5.52 -29.42
CA SER A 394 12.86 6.56 -30.42
C SER A 394 13.75 7.80 -30.26
N ALA A 395 13.87 8.57 -31.32
CA ALA A 395 14.51 9.91 -31.28
C ALA A 395 13.76 10.84 -30.32
N GLU A 396 12.42 10.71 -30.22
CA GLU A 396 11.55 11.47 -29.33
C GLU A 396 11.90 11.26 -27.84
N ALA A 397 12.32 10.04 -27.45
CA ALA A 397 12.72 9.77 -26.07
C ALA A 397 13.86 10.68 -25.60
N SER A 398 14.84 10.96 -26.46
CA SER A 398 15.96 11.84 -26.12
C SER A 398 15.51 13.29 -25.92
N GLU A 399 14.60 13.75 -26.75
CA GLU A 399 14.03 15.10 -26.63
C GLU A 399 13.20 15.22 -25.34
N HIS A 400 12.32 14.25 -25.07
CA HIS A 400 11.52 14.25 -23.86
C HIS A 400 12.38 14.16 -22.59
N ARG A 401 13.49 13.40 -22.58
CA ARG A 401 14.47 13.39 -21.47
C ARG A 401 15.07 14.78 -21.25
N ALA A 402 15.46 15.48 -22.33
CA ALA A 402 16.02 16.83 -22.25
C ALA A 402 15.00 17.84 -21.69
N GLN A 403 13.74 17.78 -22.18
CA GLN A 403 12.65 18.62 -21.68
C GLN A 403 12.31 18.32 -20.21
N ALA A 404 12.30 17.06 -19.79
CA ALA A 404 12.11 16.67 -18.41
C ALA A 404 13.17 17.26 -17.50
N TYR A 405 14.44 17.16 -17.93
CA TYR A 405 15.57 17.68 -17.17
C TYR A 405 15.52 19.23 -17.04
N ALA A 406 15.24 19.93 -18.14
CA ALA A 406 15.13 21.38 -18.15
C ALA A 406 13.98 21.89 -17.25
N ALA A 407 12.82 21.24 -17.33
CA ALA A 407 11.68 21.58 -16.49
C ALA A 407 11.97 21.32 -14.99
N ALA A 408 12.58 20.17 -14.64
CA ALA A 408 12.94 19.87 -13.27
C ALA A 408 13.90 20.90 -12.68
N ARG A 409 14.95 21.27 -13.43
CA ARG A 409 15.90 22.31 -12.99
C ARG A 409 15.23 23.67 -12.80
N LYS A 410 14.30 24.04 -13.69
CA LYS A 410 13.56 25.29 -13.53
C LYS A 410 12.69 25.27 -12.29
N GLY A 411 12.05 24.15 -11.98
CA GLY A 411 11.30 23.98 -10.73
C GLY A 411 12.16 24.20 -9.48
N ILE A 412 13.38 23.66 -9.46
CA ILE A 412 14.33 23.85 -8.36
C ILE A 412 14.82 25.32 -8.28
N GLU A 413 15.13 25.94 -9.42
CA GLU A 413 15.53 27.37 -9.46
C GLU A 413 14.49 28.28 -8.79
N LEU A 414 13.21 27.99 -9.02
CA LEU A 414 12.10 28.77 -8.46
C LEU A 414 11.85 28.49 -6.97
N ALA A 415 12.16 27.29 -6.49
CA ALA A 415 11.95 26.89 -5.09
C ALA A 415 13.13 26.03 -4.54
N PRO A 416 14.34 26.58 -4.40
CA PRO A 416 15.55 25.80 -4.10
C PRO A 416 15.59 25.19 -2.71
N THR A 417 14.75 25.63 -1.79
CA THR A 417 14.61 25.07 -0.44
C THR A 417 13.41 24.13 -0.30
N TRP A 418 12.66 23.88 -1.36
CA TRP A 418 11.55 22.97 -1.37
C TRP A 418 11.97 21.55 -1.75
N GLY A 419 11.99 20.61 -0.80
CA GLY A 419 12.48 19.25 -1.02
C GLY A 419 11.74 18.51 -2.16
N ARG A 420 10.42 18.72 -2.31
CA ARG A 420 9.64 18.11 -3.42
C ARG A 420 10.06 18.62 -4.81
N ALA A 421 10.64 19.82 -4.93
CA ALA A 421 11.14 20.33 -6.21
C ALA A 421 12.28 19.46 -6.80
N TYR A 422 12.99 18.73 -5.94
CA TYR A 422 14.09 17.83 -6.34
C TYR A 422 13.62 16.45 -6.81
N VAL A 423 12.39 16.03 -6.48
CA VAL A 423 11.86 14.72 -6.84
C VAL A 423 11.81 14.46 -8.35
N PRO A 424 11.32 15.41 -9.19
CA PRO A 424 11.34 15.23 -10.65
C PRO A 424 12.75 15.11 -11.21
N LEU A 425 13.71 15.92 -10.72
CA LEU A 425 15.11 15.87 -11.17
C LEU A 425 15.74 14.53 -10.82
N LEU A 426 15.59 14.07 -9.57
CA LEU A 426 16.06 12.78 -9.12
C LEU A 426 15.54 11.64 -10.01
N ALA A 427 14.25 11.65 -10.33
CA ALA A 427 13.65 10.63 -11.18
C ALA A 427 14.18 10.66 -12.63
N VAL A 428 14.48 11.85 -13.17
CA VAL A 428 15.11 11.98 -14.50
C VAL A 428 16.57 11.49 -14.48
N GLU A 429 17.34 11.86 -13.46
CA GLU A 429 18.74 11.45 -13.30
C GLU A 429 18.89 9.93 -13.23
N LEU A 430 17.98 9.24 -12.49
CA LEU A 430 17.98 7.78 -12.41
C LEU A 430 17.74 7.13 -13.78
N VAL A 431 16.72 7.58 -14.54
CA VAL A 431 16.41 6.99 -15.86
C VAL A 431 17.37 7.45 -16.97
N THR A 432 18.15 8.49 -16.76
CA THR A 432 19.22 8.90 -17.69
C THR A 432 20.59 8.33 -17.34
N LEU A 433 20.66 7.51 -16.27
CA LEU A 433 21.87 6.87 -15.76
C LEU A 433 22.91 7.87 -15.21
N ASP A 434 22.47 9.04 -14.77
CA ASP A 434 23.33 10.04 -14.10
C ASP A 434 23.37 9.76 -12.59
N PHE A 435 23.93 8.63 -12.22
CA PHE A 435 23.90 8.07 -10.87
C PHE A 435 24.59 8.95 -9.80
N PRO A 436 25.74 9.61 -10.06
CA PRO A 436 26.35 10.50 -9.08
C PRO A 436 25.44 11.68 -8.72
N ASN A 437 24.84 12.32 -9.72
CA ASN A 437 23.91 13.43 -9.50
C ASN A 437 22.62 12.93 -8.84
N ALA A 438 22.04 11.81 -9.28
CA ALA A 438 20.86 11.20 -8.66
C ALA A 438 21.03 10.97 -7.15
N LEU A 439 22.19 10.42 -6.73
CA LEU A 439 22.47 10.22 -5.31
C LEU A 439 22.57 11.54 -4.54
N GLN A 440 23.21 12.57 -5.11
CA GLN A 440 23.31 13.89 -4.48
C GLN A 440 21.95 14.60 -4.40
N THR A 441 21.19 14.58 -5.49
CA THR A 441 19.83 15.13 -5.57
C THR A 441 18.91 14.47 -4.55
N GLY A 442 18.94 13.13 -4.43
CA GLY A 442 18.17 12.40 -3.43
C GLY A 442 18.54 12.77 -2.00
N LYS A 443 19.83 12.83 -1.66
CA LYS A 443 20.30 13.28 -0.34
C LYS A 443 19.88 14.72 -0.04
N ARG A 444 19.97 15.60 -1.03
CA ARG A 444 19.54 17.00 -0.88
C ARG A 444 18.03 17.10 -0.63
N ALA A 445 17.22 16.36 -1.40
CA ALA A 445 15.77 16.31 -1.21
C ALA A 445 15.40 15.88 0.22
N VAL A 446 16.00 14.79 0.72
CA VAL A 446 15.77 14.28 2.08
C VAL A 446 16.21 15.29 3.15
N SER A 447 17.33 16.00 2.94
CA SER A 447 17.78 17.02 3.89
C SER A 447 16.82 18.21 4.01
N LEU A 448 16.10 18.52 2.93
CA LEU A 448 15.12 19.62 2.88
C LEU A 448 13.72 19.20 3.35
N ALA A 449 13.36 17.94 3.17
CA ALA A 449 12.03 17.42 3.52
C ALA A 449 12.12 16.02 4.16
N PRO A 450 12.69 15.91 5.38
CA PRO A 450 12.93 14.62 6.03
C PRO A 450 11.65 13.93 6.54
N GLU A 451 10.51 14.63 6.54
CA GLU A 451 9.19 14.11 6.95
C GLU A 451 8.19 14.07 5.79
N ASP A 452 8.68 14.10 4.56
CA ASP A 452 7.81 13.99 3.38
C ASP A 452 7.88 12.56 2.79
N PRO A 453 6.77 11.79 2.83
CA PRO A 453 6.77 10.39 2.39
C PRO A 453 7.09 10.21 0.89
N LEU A 454 6.75 11.20 0.05
CA LEU A 454 7.07 11.16 -1.38
C LEU A 454 8.58 11.33 -1.60
N VAL A 455 9.18 12.32 -0.93
CA VAL A 455 10.62 12.59 -1.00
C VAL A 455 11.41 11.39 -0.49
N LEU A 456 11.03 10.85 0.67
CA LEU A 456 11.68 9.68 1.26
C LEU A 456 11.60 8.45 0.36
N GLY A 457 10.40 8.17 -0.19
CA GLY A 457 10.18 7.02 -1.06
C GLY A 457 10.99 7.11 -2.36
N THR A 458 11.05 8.29 -2.99
CA THR A 458 11.82 8.45 -4.24
C THR A 458 13.33 8.45 -3.99
N ALA A 459 13.79 9.08 -2.92
CA ALA A 459 15.23 9.09 -2.58
C ALA A 459 15.74 7.72 -2.14
N ALA A 460 14.86 6.85 -1.65
CA ALA A 460 15.21 5.50 -1.24
C ALA A 460 15.82 4.68 -2.38
N ASP A 461 15.32 4.82 -3.61
CA ASP A 461 15.86 4.11 -4.78
C ASP A 461 17.31 4.54 -5.05
N ALA A 462 17.57 5.85 -5.11
CA ALA A 462 18.93 6.35 -5.34
C ALA A 462 19.90 5.94 -4.21
N VAL A 463 19.50 6.11 -2.95
CA VAL A 463 20.35 5.73 -1.81
C VAL A 463 20.54 4.22 -1.75
N GLY A 464 19.47 3.44 -1.95
CA GLY A 464 19.48 1.98 -1.84
C GLY A 464 20.32 1.31 -2.92
N PHE A 465 20.04 1.61 -4.16
CA PHE A 465 20.68 0.90 -5.29
C PHE A 465 22.03 1.48 -5.68
N LEU A 466 22.24 2.77 -5.50
CA LEU A 466 23.50 3.40 -5.90
C LEU A 466 24.53 3.42 -4.78
N GLN A 467 24.13 3.61 -3.54
CA GLN A 467 25.06 3.72 -2.41
C GLN A 467 25.04 2.48 -1.51
N ASN A 468 23.91 2.25 -0.80
CA ASN A 468 23.80 1.15 0.14
C ASN A 468 22.34 0.77 0.39
N ILE A 469 22.01 -0.49 0.16
CA ILE A 469 20.64 -1.00 0.17
C ILE A 469 19.93 -0.82 1.52
N GLU A 470 20.64 -0.97 2.62
CA GLU A 470 20.08 -0.78 3.97
C GLU A 470 19.71 0.70 4.23
N GLY A 471 20.45 1.63 3.63
CA GLY A 471 20.11 3.06 3.64
C GLY A 471 18.77 3.33 2.95
N GLY A 472 18.56 2.71 1.77
CA GLY A 472 17.29 2.78 1.04
C GLY A 472 16.14 2.17 1.84
N ILE A 473 16.34 0.97 2.43
CA ILE A 473 15.34 0.30 3.27
C ILE A 473 14.90 1.21 4.41
N ARG A 474 15.83 1.87 5.12
CA ARG A 474 15.48 2.81 6.21
C ARG A 474 14.63 3.99 5.73
N LEU A 475 14.92 4.54 4.54
CA LEU A 475 14.12 5.64 3.97
C LEU A 475 12.71 5.18 3.60
N VAL A 476 12.56 4.00 3.00
CA VAL A 476 11.25 3.41 2.71
C VAL A 476 10.47 3.14 4.00
N GLU A 477 11.10 2.59 5.03
CA GLU A 477 10.46 2.35 6.33
C GLU A 477 9.94 3.65 6.96
N ARG A 478 10.72 4.73 6.86
CA ARG A 478 10.27 6.06 7.31
C ARG A 478 9.10 6.57 6.46
N SER A 479 9.15 6.40 5.13
CA SER A 479 8.03 6.71 4.24
C SER A 479 6.77 5.94 4.61
N ILE A 480 6.88 4.62 4.89
CA ILE A 480 5.77 3.79 5.35
C ILE A 480 5.23 4.27 6.71
N ALA A 481 6.09 4.70 7.63
CA ALA A 481 5.64 5.23 8.92
C ALA A 481 4.77 6.50 8.76
N LEU A 482 5.01 7.29 7.71
CA LEU A 482 4.24 8.49 7.37
C LEU A 482 3.04 8.20 6.46
N ASP A 483 3.03 7.08 5.73
CA ASP A 483 1.91 6.66 4.87
C ASP A 483 1.65 5.15 4.99
N PRO A 484 1.18 4.69 6.18
CA PRO A 484 1.16 3.26 6.54
C PRO A 484 0.13 2.41 5.78
N LEU A 485 -0.78 3.01 5.05
CA LEU A 485 -1.77 2.29 4.23
C LEU A 485 -1.48 2.37 2.72
N ARG A 486 -0.35 2.96 2.33
CA ARG A 486 0.10 3.00 0.94
C ARG A 486 0.78 1.69 0.56
N ALA A 487 0.10 0.86 -0.22
CA ALA A 487 0.62 -0.45 -0.68
C ALA A 487 1.98 -0.33 -1.37
N GLY A 488 2.18 0.69 -2.23
CA GLY A 488 3.43 0.92 -2.95
C GLY A 488 4.66 1.07 -2.04
N GLY A 489 4.52 1.61 -0.83
CA GLY A 489 5.62 1.67 0.14
C GLY A 489 6.11 0.27 0.56
N TYR A 490 5.18 -0.64 0.82
CA TYR A 490 5.50 -2.03 1.14
C TYR A 490 6.08 -2.76 -0.07
N GLY A 491 5.56 -2.51 -1.29
CA GLY A 491 6.14 -3.03 -2.53
C GLY A 491 7.59 -2.59 -2.74
N SER A 492 7.89 -1.30 -2.57
CA SER A 492 9.28 -0.79 -2.64
C SER A 492 10.18 -1.41 -1.58
N ARG A 493 9.68 -1.57 -0.34
CA ARG A 493 10.44 -2.25 0.71
C ARG A 493 10.71 -3.72 0.37
N ALA A 494 9.71 -4.45 -0.12
CA ALA A 494 9.85 -5.85 -0.52
C ALA A 494 10.88 -5.98 -1.67
N PHE A 495 10.81 -5.10 -2.66
CA PHE A 495 11.77 -5.05 -3.75
C PHE A 495 13.20 -4.85 -3.23
N MET A 496 13.45 -3.85 -2.38
CA MET A 496 14.76 -3.63 -1.79
C MET A 496 15.24 -4.81 -0.93
N LEU A 497 14.34 -5.49 -0.22
CA LEU A 497 14.67 -6.67 0.57
C LEU A 497 15.13 -7.85 -0.30
N ILE A 498 14.57 -8.01 -1.53
CA ILE A 498 15.06 -8.99 -2.51
C ILE A 498 16.51 -8.68 -2.87
N PHE A 499 16.83 -7.43 -3.15
CA PHE A 499 18.19 -6.99 -3.51
C PHE A 499 19.16 -7.02 -2.31
N ALA A 500 18.63 -6.92 -1.09
CA ALA A 500 19.39 -7.15 0.15
C ALA A 500 19.56 -8.63 0.51
N ARG A 501 19.07 -9.58 -0.32
CA ARG A 501 19.08 -11.03 -0.07
C ARG A 501 18.23 -11.46 1.16
N ARG A 502 17.32 -10.62 1.62
CA ARG A 502 16.40 -10.87 2.74
C ARG A 502 15.07 -11.42 2.23
N TYR A 503 15.13 -12.55 1.49
CA TYR A 503 14.02 -13.07 0.69
C TYR A 503 12.78 -13.46 1.51
N ALA A 504 12.96 -14.08 2.68
CA ALA A 504 11.83 -14.48 3.52
C ALA A 504 11.04 -13.26 4.02
N GLU A 505 11.72 -12.20 4.41
CA GLU A 505 11.11 -10.94 4.83
C GLU A 505 10.44 -10.23 3.64
N ALA A 506 11.05 -10.30 2.45
CA ALA A 506 10.48 -9.74 1.23
C ALA A 506 9.10 -10.35 0.92
N VAL A 507 8.94 -11.68 1.06
CA VAL A 507 7.65 -12.36 0.87
C VAL A 507 6.58 -11.80 1.83
N GLU A 508 6.91 -11.65 3.12
CA GLU A 508 5.95 -11.13 4.11
C GLU A 508 5.54 -9.68 3.80
N VAL A 509 6.51 -8.84 3.44
CA VAL A 509 6.28 -7.44 3.13
C VAL A 509 5.48 -7.26 1.83
N ALA A 510 5.78 -8.05 0.78
CA ALA A 510 5.02 -8.01 -0.48
C ALA A 510 3.57 -8.48 -0.30
N ARG A 511 3.33 -9.49 0.55
CA ARG A 511 1.97 -9.90 0.92
C ARG A 511 1.21 -8.78 1.63
N LYS A 512 1.89 -7.95 2.43
CA LYS A 512 1.26 -6.77 3.03
C LYS A 512 0.85 -5.75 1.98
N ALA A 513 1.66 -5.52 0.93
CA ALA A 513 1.28 -4.67 -0.19
C ALA A 513 0.02 -5.20 -0.90
N LEU A 514 0.01 -6.50 -1.21
CA LEU A 514 -1.14 -7.17 -1.83
C LEU A 514 -2.40 -7.10 -0.97
N PHE A 515 -2.28 -7.27 0.35
CA PHE A 515 -3.40 -7.12 1.29
C PHE A 515 -3.99 -5.71 1.28
N LEU A 516 -3.14 -4.67 1.20
CA LEU A 516 -3.60 -3.28 1.15
C LEU A 516 -4.24 -2.91 -0.18
N GLN A 517 -3.80 -3.54 -1.27
CA GLN A 517 -4.29 -3.28 -2.63
C GLN A 517 -4.45 -4.60 -3.40
N PRO A 518 -5.51 -5.38 -3.13
CA PRO A 518 -5.68 -6.73 -3.71
C PRO A 518 -5.85 -6.78 -5.23
N LYS A 519 -6.22 -5.65 -5.85
CA LYS A 519 -6.38 -5.53 -7.30
C LYS A 519 -5.06 -5.29 -8.04
N GLU A 520 -4.01 -4.90 -7.34
CA GLU A 520 -2.67 -4.67 -7.90
C GLU A 520 -1.88 -5.98 -7.84
N ILE A 521 -2.15 -6.82 -8.82
CA ILE A 521 -1.60 -8.19 -8.90
C ILE A 521 -0.12 -8.24 -9.34
N SER A 522 0.51 -7.10 -9.64
CA SER A 522 1.96 -7.02 -9.93
C SER A 522 2.84 -7.43 -8.74
N TRP A 523 2.33 -7.31 -7.50
CA TRP A 523 3.06 -7.76 -6.29
C TRP A 523 3.34 -9.26 -6.28
N HIS A 524 2.57 -10.07 -7.01
CA HIS A 524 2.82 -11.50 -7.17
C HIS A 524 4.18 -11.79 -7.81
N VAL A 525 4.66 -10.92 -8.71
CA VAL A 525 6.01 -11.07 -9.29
C VAL A 525 7.07 -10.96 -8.21
N GLN A 526 6.98 -9.98 -7.31
CA GLN A 526 7.96 -9.81 -6.22
C GLN A 526 7.92 -10.98 -5.22
N ILE A 527 6.73 -11.49 -4.90
CA ILE A 527 6.59 -12.69 -4.06
C ILE A 527 7.23 -13.88 -4.76
N GLY A 528 6.97 -14.06 -6.06
CA GLY A 528 7.55 -15.12 -6.88
C GLY A 528 9.08 -15.03 -6.95
N ASP A 529 9.65 -13.84 -7.18
CA ASP A 529 11.09 -13.61 -7.21
C ASP A 529 11.76 -14.02 -5.88
N ALA A 530 11.20 -13.57 -4.76
CA ALA A 530 11.72 -13.93 -3.45
C ALA A 530 11.61 -15.45 -3.17
N LEU A 531 10.50 -16.09 -3.57
CA LEU A 531 10.33 -17.54 -3.43
C LEU A 531 11.28 -18.33 -4.33
N LEU A 532 11.52 -17.88 -5.57
CA LEU A 532 12.47 -18.49 -6.49
C LEU A 532 13.90 -18.43 -5.93
N LEU A 533 14.28 -17.29 -5.39
CA LEU A 533 15.59 -17.09 -4.76
C LEU A 533 15.76 -17.85 -3.44
N LEU A 534 14.65 -18.23 -2.77
CA LEU A 534 14.62 -19.19 -1.66
C LEU A 534 14.69 -20.66 -2.10
N GLY A 535 14.76 -20.96 -3.42
CA GLY A 535 14.74 -22.32 -3.95
C GLY A 535 13.35 -22.97 -3.99
N ARG A 536 12.27 -22.19 -3.84
CA ARG A 536 10.88 -22.67 -3.82
C ARG A 536 10.23 -22.50 -5.21
N ALA A 537 10.77 -23.20 -6.21
CA ALA A 537 10.41 -23.01 -7.61
C ALA A 537 8.90 -23.20 -7.92
N ASP A 538 8.26 -24.25 -7.38
CA ASP A 538 6.83 -24.48 -7.60
C ASP A 538 5.96 -23.38 -7.00
N SER A 539 6.35 -22.87 -5.82
CA SER A 539 5.66 -21.74 -5.19
C SER A 539 5.84 -20.45 -5.98
N ALA A 540 7.04 -20.21 -6.51
CA ALA A 540 7.31 -19.07 -7.37
C ALA A 540 6.49 -19.12 -8.67
N ASN A 541 6.41 -20.29 -9.30
CA ASN A 541 5.59 -20.50 -10.50
C ASN A 541 4.12 -20.14 -10.23
N ALA A 542 3.56 -20.61 -9.11
CA ALA A 542 2.17 -20.32 -8.75
C ALA A 542 1.92 -18.82 -8.54
N GLU A 543 2.87 -18.08 -7.97
CA GLU A 543 2.75 -16.62 -7.81
C GLU A 543 2.86 -15.91 -9.18
N TYR A 544 3.77 -16.31 -10.07
CA TYR A 544 3.88 -15.72 -11.40
C TYR A 544 2.62 -15.93 -12.25
N GLU A 545 1.92 -17.06 -12.10
CA GLU A 545 0.64 -17.29 -12.80
C GLU A 545 -0.46 -16.31 -12.37
N LEU A 546 -0.40 -15.80 -11.15
CA LEU A 546 -1.36 -14.81 -10.61
C LEU A 546 -1.05 -13.38 -11.05
N ALA A 547 0.15 -13.10 -11.57
CA ALA A 547 0.54 -11.77 -11.99
C ALA A 547 -0.03 -11.39 -13.37
N ASN A 548 -0.04 -10.07 -13.68
CA ASN A 548 -0.42 -9.55 -15.00
C ASN A 548 0.46 -10.11 -16.12
N ASP A 549 -0.11 -10.31 -17.30
CA ASP A 549 0.65 -10.71 -18.49
C ASP A 549 1.46 -9.53 -19.02
N THR A 550 2.71 -9.48 -18.62
CA THR A 550 3.68 -8.43 -18.96
C THR A 550 4.98 -9.05 -19.44
N PRO A 551 5.82 -8.31 -20.19
CA PRO A 551 7.17 -8.76 -20.52
C PRO A 551 7.98 -9.13 -19.28
N PHE A 552 7.76 -8.44 -18.18
CA PHE A 552 8.42 -8.70 -16.91
C PHE A 552 8.03 -10.06 -16.33
N ARG A 553 6.74 -10.44 -16.36
CA ARG A 553 6.29 -11.78 -15.97
C ARG A 553 6.87 -12.87 -16.86
N LYS A 554 6.90 -12.65 -18.20
CA LYS A 554 7.50 -13.59 -19.16
C LYS A 554 8.99 -13.82 -18.86
N THR A 555 9.72 -12.74 -18.51
CA THR A 555 11.11 -12.81 -18.06
C THR A 555 11.25 -13.72 -16.84
N ARG A 556 10.38 -13.60 -15.85
CA ARG A 556 10.42 -14.44 -14.64
C ARG A 556 10.14 -15.92 -14.93
N PHE A 557 9.26 -16.24 -15.86
CA PHE A 557 9.10 -17.62 -16.34
C PHE A 557 10.34 -18.14 -17.08
N ALA A 558 11.02 -17.31 -17.85
CA ALA A 558 12.26 -17.70 -18.51
C ALA A 558 13.39 -17.97 -17.49
N ILE A 559 13.55 -17.12 -16.49
CA ILE A 559 14.50 -17.29 -15.38
C ILE A 559 14.15 -18.56 -14.57
N LEU A 560 12.89 -18.78 -14.24
CA LEU A 560 12.42 -19.98 -13.55
C LEU A 560 12.79 -21.24 -14.35
N ALA A 561 12.51 -21.25 -15.67
CA ALA A 561 12.86 -22.38 -16.54
C ALA A 561 14.37 -22.63 -16.59
N ALA A 562 15.20 -21.59 -16.69
CA ALA A 562 16.66 -21.72 -16.64
C ALA A 562 17.13 -22.35 -15.32
N ARG A 563 16.63 -21.86 -14.18
CA ARG A 563 17.02 -22.34 -12.84
C ARG A 563 16.49 -23.74 -12.50
N THR A 564 15.43 -24.19 -13.17
CA THR A 564 14.84 -25.54 -12.96
C THR A 564 15.29 -26.57 -14.00
N GLY A 565 16.36 -26.28 -14.76
CA GLY A 565 16.97 -27.23 -15.69
C GLY A 565 16.22 -27.40 -17.02
N ASN A 566 15.44 -26.40 -17.42
CA ASN A 566 14.76 -26.37 -18.72
C ASN A 566 15.25 -25.21 -19.62
N PRO A 567 16.51 -25.24 -20.08
CA PRO A 567 17.11 -24.16 -20.87
C PRO A 567 16.39 -23.93 -22.21
N SER A 568 15.84 -24.99 -22.84
CA SER A 568 15.10 -24.86 -24.10
C SER A 568 13.84 -24.01 -23.94
N LYS A 569 13.09 -24.18 -22.84
CA LYS A 569 11.93 -23.35 -22.52
C LYS A 569 12.36 -21.89 -22.25
N ALA A 570 13.45 -21.70 -21.51
CA ALA A 570 13.98 -20.37 -21.23
C ALA A 570 14.38 -19.62 -22.50
N GLN A 571 15.09 -20.28 -23.43
CA GLN A 571 15.48 -19.71 -24.73
C GLN A 571 14.28 -19.36 -25.60
N LYS A 572 13.25 -20.22 -25.63
CA LYS A 572 12.01 -19.94 -26.37
C LYS A 572 11.33 -18.68 -25.84
N LEU A 573 11.15 -18.58 -24.53
CA LEU A 573 10.54 -17.41 -23.89
C LEU A 573 11.36 -16.13 -24.14
N LEU A 574 12.69 -16.22 -24.08
CA LEU A 574 13.58 -15.12 -24.40
C LEU A 574 13.41 -14.65 -25.86
N ALA A 575 13.34 -15.59 -26.81
CA ALA A 575 13.09 -15.26 -28.23
C ALA A 575 11.74 -14.56 -28.43
N ASP A 576 10.70 -15.00 -27.71
CA ASP A 576 9.40 -14.37 -27.75
C ASP A 576 9.43 -12.94 -27.18
N ILE A 577 10.10 -12.72 -26.02
CA ILE A 577 10.27 -11.39 -25.41
C ILE A 577 11.03 -10.45 -26.36
N LYS A 578 12.13 -10.92 -26.95
CA LYS A 578 12.92 -10.13 -27.92
C LYS A 578 12.11 -9.72 -29.15
N ARG A 579 11.29 -10.63 -29.67
CA ARG A 579 10.44 -10.34 -30.83
C ARG A 579 9.35 -9.30 -30.51
N GLU A 580 8.77 -9.38 -29.31
CA GLU A 580 7.67 -8.53 -28.89
C GLU A 580 8.12 -7.13 -28.42
N ASN A 581 9.26 -7.04 -27.74
CA ASN A 581 9.68 -5.84 -27.01
C ASN A 581 11.03 -5.26 -27.49
N GLY A 582 11.78 -5.99 -28.31
CA GLY A 582 13.05 -5.51 -28.85
C GLY A 582 14.04 -5.07 -27.76
N ALA A 583 14.75 -3.98 -28.02
CA ALA A 583 15.77 -3.45 -27.12
C ALA A 583 15.23 -2.81 -25.82
N ALA A 584 13.93 -2.58 -25.74
CA ALA A 584 13.31 -1.99 -24.55
C ALA A 584 13.38 -2.88 -23.29
N THR A 585 13.72 -4.16 -23.45
CA THR A 585 13.87 -5.15 -22.37
C THR A 585 15.29 -5.75 -22.30
N SER A 586 16.30 -5.01 -22.75
CA SER A 586 17.69 -5.51 -22.79
C SER A 586 18.20 -5.94 -21.41
N TYR A 587 17.89 -5.21 -20.35
CA TYR A 587 18.28 -5.61 -19.00
C TYR A 587 17.67 -6.97 -18.60
N GLN A 588 16.40 -7.19 -18.90
CA GLN A 588 15.71 -8.46 -18.64
C GLN A 588 16.28 -9.62 -19.47
N HIS A 589 16.70 -9.34 -20.71
CA HIS A 589 17.41 -10.34 -21.53
C HIS A 589 18.73 -10.74 -20.85
N ALA A 590 19.47 -9.75 -20.32
CA ALA A 590 20.72 -10.00 -19.62
C ALA A 590 20.53 -10.87 -18.37
N GLU A 591 19.43 -10.64 -17.58
CA GLU A 591 19.07 -11.50 -16.45
C GLU A 591 18.87 -12.96 -16.90
N ILE A 592 18.12 -13.18 -18.01
CA ILE A 592 17.84 -14.54 -18.51
C ILE A 592 19.13 -15.21 -18.97
N TYR A 593 19.97 -14.51 -19.75
CA TYR A 593 21.24 -15.06 -20.22
C TYR A 593 22.19 -15.39 -19.06
N ALA A 594 22.26 -14.54 -18.04
CA ALA A 594 23.04 -14.80 -16.83
C ALA A 594 22.59 -16.10 -16.14
N GLN A 595 21.27 -16.33 -16.05
CA GLN A 595 20.72 -17.54 -15.42
C GLN A 595 20.84 -18.80 -16.31
N LEU A 596 21.01 -18.63 -17.62
CA LEU A 596 21.38 -19.71 -18.55
C LEU A 596 22.88 -20.03 -18.56
N GLY A 597 23.72 -19.22 -17.90
CA GLY A 597 25.17 -19.33 -17.92
C GLY A 597 25.83 -18.77 -19.20
N ASP A 598 25.05 -18.07 -20.03
CA ASP A 598 25.54 -17.43 -21.27
C ASP A 598 26.03 -16.01 -20.95
N ILE A 599 27.24 -15.94 -20.43
CA ILE A 599 27.83 -14.71 -19.90
C ILE A 599 28.07 -13.68 -21.03
N ASP A 600 28.45 -14.12 -22.21
CA ASP A 600 28.77 -13.23 -23.32
C ASP A 600 27.53 -12.50 -23.84
N HIS A 601 26.44 -13.21 -24.05
CA HIS A 601 25.17 -12.58 -24.44
C HIS A 601 24.59 -11.74 -23.31
N SER A 602 24.78 -12.12 -22.04
CA SER A 602 24.36 -11.28 -20.91
C SER A 602 25.03 -9.90 -20.95
N PHE A 603 26.35 -9.85 -21.18
CA PHE A 603 27.07 -8.57 -21.33
C PHE A 603 26.68 -7.81 -22.60
N ALA A 604 26.43 -8.49 -23.71
CA ALA A 604 25.98 -7.84 -24.94
C ALA A 604 24.64 -7.10 -24.72
N GLU A 605 23.71 -7.71 -23.99
CA GLU A 605 22.43 -7.09 -23.65
C GLU A 605 22.58 -5.94 -22.63
N LEU A 606 23.47 -6.06 -21.64
CA LEU A 606 23.76 -4.94 -20.73
C LEU A 606 24.36 -3.75 -21.49
N GLU A 607 25.22 -3.99 -22.48
CA GLU A 607 25.78 -2.96 -23.36
C GLU A 607 24.69 -2.27 -24.20
N ALA A 608 23.77 -3.06 -24.75
CA ALA A 608 22.58 -2.52 -25.43
C ALA A 608 21.74 -1.66 -24.46
N GLY A 609 21.53 -2.12 -23.23
CA GLY A 609 20.84 -1.36 -22.19
C GLY A 609 21.48 0.00 -21.91
N VAL A 610 22.83 0.07 -21.88
CA VAL A 610 23.56 1.35 -21.74
C VAL A 610 23.30 2.27 -22.93
N GLN A 611 23.34 1.72 -24.14
CA GLN A 611 23.08 2.50 -25.37
C GLN A 611 21.68 3.12 -25.37
N TRP A 612 20.67 2.37 -24.96
CA TRP A 612 19.28 2.82 -24.94
C TRP A 612 18.89 3.53 -23.64
N LYS A 613 19.81 3.65 -22.68
CA LYS A 613 19.58 4.20 -21.34
C LYS A 613 18.44 3.47 -20.62
N ASP A 614 18.57 2.13 -20.54
CA ASP A 614 17.63 1.31 -19.77
C ASP A 614 17.75 1.65 -18.28
N GLY A 615 16.69 2.21 -17.70
CA GLY A 615 16.67 2.64 -16.30
C GLY A 615 16.87 1.48 -15.30
N ALA A 616 16.65 0.23 -15.70
CA ALA A 616 16.89 -0.94 -14.86
C ALA A 616 18.39 -1.15 -14.55
N LEU A 617 19.30 -0.54 -15.32
CA LEU A 617 20.74 -0.56 -15.02
C LEU A 617 21.09 0.02 -13.64
N GLN A 618 20.23 0.83 -13.02
CA GLN A 618 20.41 1.25 -11.63
C GLN A 618 20.48 0.08 -10.63
N TYR A 619 19.90 -1.07 -10.98
CA TYR A 619 19.88 -2.27 -10.13
C TYR A 619 21.11 -3.17 -10.30
N LEU A 620 21.95 -2.93 -11.33
CA LEU A 620 23.07 -3.76 -11.73
C LEU A 620 23.95 -4.20 -10.55
N LYS A 621 24.25 -3.25 -9.64
CA LYS A 621 25.15 -3.48 -8.49
C LYS A 621 24.60 -4.50 -7.48
N THR A 622 23.28 -4.64 -7.37
CA THR A 622 22.63 -5.39 -6.28
C THR A 622 21.76 -6.56 -6.75
N ASP A 623 21.43 -6.63 -8.03
CA ASP A 623 20.50 -7.61 -8.60
C ASP A 623 20.95 -9.06 -8.38
N PRO A 624 20.13 -9.91 -7.68
CA PRO A 624 20.46 -11.32 -7.46
C PRO A 624 20.41 -12.18 -8.72
N PHE A 625 19.67 -11.79 -9.75
CA PHE A 625 19.59 -12.55 -10.99
C PHE A 625 20.83 -12.36 -11.87
N LEU A 626 21.65 -11.34 -11.60
CA LEU A 626 22.95 -11.10 -12.26
C LEU A 626 24.14 -11.64 -11.45
N ASP A 627 23.91 -12.35 -10.33
CA ASP A 627 25.01 -12.94 -9.54
C ASP A 627 25.96 -13.83 -10.38
N PRO A 628 25.49 -14.63 -11.38
CA PRO A 628 26.40 -15.47 -12.18
C PRO A 628 27.47 -14.69 -12.94
N ILE A 629 27.25 -13.42 -13.29
CA ILE A 629 28.21 -12.62 -14.06
C ILE A 629 29.12 -11.73 -13.22
N ARG A 630 28.93 -11.67 -11.88
CA ARG A 630 29.66 -10.74 -11.01
C ARG A 630 31.16 -11.00 -10.92
N GLY A 631 31.58 -12.24 -11.16
CA GLY A 631 33.00 -12.61 -11.18
C GLY A 631 33.74 -12.20 -12.45
N ASP A 632 33.05 -11.79 -13.50
CA ASP A 632 33.65 -11.41 -14.79
C ASP A 632 34.25 -9.99 -14.73
N PRO A 633 35.46 -9.75 -15.23
CA PRO A 633 36.08 -8.41 -15.25
C PRO A 633 35.24 -7.34 -15.97
N ARG A 634 34.43 -7.72 -16.96
CA ARG A 634 33.52 -6.83 -17.69
C ARG A 634 32.47 -6.22 -16.78
N TYR A 635 32.04 -6.94 -15.75
CA TYR A 635 31.08 -6.43 -14.75
C TYR A 635 31.64 -5.20 -14.05
N PHE A 636 32.86 -5.24 -13.55
CA PHE A 636 33.47 -4.10 -12.89
C PHE A 636 33.79 -2.95 -13.86
N ALA A 637 34.13 -3.26 -15.12
CA ALA A 637 34.31 -2.25 -16.15
C ALA A 637 33.00 -1.50 -16.44
N LEU A 638 31.88 -2.22 -16.50
CA LEU A 638 30.55 -1.64 -16.71
C LEU A 638 30.12 -0.75 -15.54
N LEU A 639 30.32 -1.19 -14.27
CA LEU A 639 30.03 -0.38 -13.08
C LEU A 639 30.85 0.93 -13.09
N ARG A 640 32.14 0.88 -13.44
CA ARG A 640 32.99 2.09 -13.55
C ARG A 640 32.49 3.03 -14.64
N ARG A 641 32.13 2.50 -15.82
CA ARG A 641 31.62 3.31 -16.94
C ARG A 641 30.31 3.98 -16.62
N LEU A 642 29.43 3.34 -15.86
CA LEU A 642 28.18 3.89 -15.38
C LEU A 642 28.37 4.83 -14.18
N ASN A 643 29.61 5.04 -13.73
CA ASN A 643 29.94 5.90 -12.59
C ASN A 643 29.11 5.57 -11.33
N PHE A 644 28.95 4.28 -11.01
CA PHE A 644 28.34 3.91 -9.74
C PHE A 644 29.12 4.52 -8.58
N PRO A 645 28.47 5.32 -7.68
CA PRO A 645 29.15 5.98 -6.57
C PRO A 645 29.59 5.02 -5.46
#